data_51cd02e05777bb4ab6e2028341d2371e
#
_entry.id   51cd02e05777bb4ab6e2028341d2371e
#
_cell.length_a   1.000
_cell.length_b   1.000
_cell.length_c   1.000
_cell.angle_alpha   90.00
_cell.angle_beta   90.00
_cell.angle_gamma   90.00
#
_symmetry.space_group_name_H-M   'P 1'
#
loop_
_entity.id
_entity.type
_entity.pdbx_description
1 polymer ?
#
loop_
_entity_poly.entity_id
_entity_poly.type
_entity_poly.pdbx_seq_one_letter_code
_entity_poly.pdbx_strand_id
1 'polypeptide(L)'
;MRVGLDVGSTTIKCVVLDDRNNLIYHTYERHYSHIVEKSAELLRRVAERCGREAVFAISGSAGMGMAESVKAPFVQEVFATRVAANRLAPGTDVIIELGGEDAKILFLTNGLEVRMNGSCAGGTGAFIDQMATLLKMGAEEMDKAAQTAEKTYTIAARCGVFAKSDIQPLINQGAKSADIAKSIYQAVVNQTIAGLAQGRPIKGHVLYLGGPLTFSKCLRQSFDETLGVTGTCPENSLLFVALGAAFYAEESWDLLKTAELLEQRGMSETYRSQPPLFENQAEYDAFKARHAKAAVPQADFPTDYAKPVHIGIDSGSTTVKVAVIDENAELLFTDYRPNQGDPIALLKTVLLGLYESHPKLNVASVTTTGYGEDLAKAAFHADFGVVETVAHFTAAKHFMPDVDFIIDIGGQDMKCFKIENGAISDIFLNEACSSGCGSFLQTFAQALGYDVKDFTKLGLFADRPVDLGSRCTVFMNSSVKQAQKDGASVENISAGLSISVVKNAIYKVIRASSPEELGRHVVVQGGTFYNEAVLRAFEKEMGVEVIRPNIAGLMGAYGAALYGMKKAVKGNHSTLLTEPEMRAFHRETESRSCGQCGNNCQLTVNTFSDGGRLISGNRCERPITGKKDDDRWNLYEYKRQLLLGYKPGENRRGRIGLPLCLNFWELYPFWHTFFTKLGFQVVHSPMSSRKLYLEGQGSIPSDTACFPAKLAHGHIEFLAKLGLDAIFYPCMTYNIDEGLGQNHYNCPVVAYYPEVLAGNCDCLKNTKFIYDYVGIHRPHDFTKKMTAVMEREFGPIPHGEIKAAVEAAYGEYERHMKQIREKGAEIMAAARKEGRRIIVLAGRPYHVDPEVNHGIDTLITQFGAAVITEDSVSQLTDPFKTTVLNQWTYHARLYAAAKYCCSQPDMDLVQLVSFGCGVDAITTDETREILREGGKLYTQLKIDEITNLGAVRIRLRSLFAALEEQEET
;
A
#
# COMPACT_ATOMS: atom_id res chain seq x y z
N MET A 1 50.59 6.93 4.50
CA MET A 1 49.36 6.22 4.06
C MET A 1 48.13 6.90 4.61
N ARG A 2 46.98 6.83 3.91
CA ARG A 2 45.70 7.41 4.32
C ARG A 2 44.66 6.30 4.43
N VAL A 3 43.87 6.31 5.50
CA VAL A 3 42.83 5.33 5.79
C VAL A 3 41.49 6.02 5.94
N GLY A 4 40.52 5.58 5.21
CA GLY A 4 39.12 6.02 5.34
C GLY A 4 38.23 4.86 5.74
N LEU A 5 37.50 5.03 6.83
CA LEU A 5 36.54 4.07 7.35
C LEU A 5 35.13 4.62 7.21
N ASP A 6 34.30 3.96 6.40
CA ASP A 6 32.85 4.28 6.28
C ASP A 6 32.05 3.22 7.02
N VAL A 7 31.42 3.62 8.11
CA VAL A 7 30.53 2.77 8.92
C VAL A 7 29.09 3.17 8.68
N GLY A 8 28.51 2.52 7.69
CA GLY A 8 27.11 2.72 7.33
C GLY A 8 26.15 1.97 8.25
N SER A 9 24.85 2.03 7.94
CA SER A 9 23.80 1.38 8.73
C SER A 9 23.82 -0.16 8.66
N THR A 10 24.34 -0.73 7.58
CA THR A 10 24.34 -2.20 7.33
C THR A 10 25.72 -2.76 7.02
N THR A 11 26.60 -1.92 6.52
CA THR A 11 27.94 -2.33 6.02
C THR A 11 29.03 -1.42 6.52
N ILE A 12 30.23 -2.00 6.63
CA ILE A 12 31.46 -1.29 6.92
C ILE A 12 32.37 -1.38 5.71
N LYS A 13 32.97 -0.27 5.33
CA LYS A 13 33.95 -0.20 4.24
C LYS A 13 35.22 0.49 4.73
N CYS A 14 36.32 -0.04 4.31
CA CYS A 14 37.58 0.57 4.59
C CYS A 14 38.41 0.68 3.32
N VAL A 15 39.09 1.79 3.16
CA VAL A 15 40.07 2.00 2.08
C VAL A 15 41.39 2.44 2.64
N VAL A 16 42.46 2.00 2.00
CA VAL A 16 43.82 2.46 2.28
C VAL A 16 44.44 3.00 1.01
N LEU A 17 44.94 4.21 1.08
CA LEU A 17 45.62 4.89 -0.03
C LEU A 17 47.11 5.03 0.29
N ASP A 18 47.96 4.88 -0.73
CA ASP A 18 49.39 5.21 -0.63
C ASP A 18 49.61 6.73 -0.64
N ASP A 19 50.85 7.16 -0.52
CA ASP A 19 51.24 8.59 -0.51
C ASP A 19 50.95 9.29 -1.86
N ARG A 20 50.71 8.54 -2.92
CA ARG A 20 50.29 9.03 -4.25
C ARG A 20 48.77 8.99 -4.44
N ASN A 21 48.03 8.63 -3.38
CA ASN A 21 46.57 8.42 -3.37
C ASN A 21 46.08 7.29 -4.27
N ASN A 22 46.89 6.27 -4.57
CA ASN A 22 46.44 5.05 -5.21
C ASN A 22 45.78 4.14 -4.17
N LEU A 23 44.68 3.48 -4.54
CA LEU A 23 43.99 2.51 -3.70
C LEU A 23 44.81 1.21 -3.62
N ILE A 24 45.37 0.90 -2.44
CA ILE A 24 46.22 -0.27 -2.21
C ILE A 24 45.52 -1.40 -1.44
N TYR A 25 44.43 -1.06 -0.70
CA TYR A 25 43.61 -2.02 0.02
C TYR A 25 42.20 -1.47 0.18
N HIS A 26 41.22 -2.34 0.07
CA HIS A 26 39.83 -2.03 0.38
C HIS A 26 39.08 -3.26 0.88
N THR A 27 38.00 -3.01 1.60
CA THR A 27 37.07 -4.05 2.05
C THR A 27 35.64 -3.50 2.09
N TYR A 28 34.65 -4.40 1.92
CA TYR A 28 33.24 -4.15 2.00
C TYR A 28 32.58 -5.33 2.71
N GLU A 29 32.14 -5.14 3.95
CA GLU A 29 31.64 -6.22 4.82
C GLU A 29 30.32 -5.83 5.49
N ARG A 30 29.45 -6.80 5.75
CA ARG A 30 28.27 -6.60 6.61
C ARG A 30 28.67 -6.73 8.07
N HIS A 31 28.19 -5.82 8.93
CA HIS A 31 28.54 -5.84 10.36
C HIS A 31 27.49 -6.56 11.23
N TYR A 32 26.28 -6.86 10.72
CA TYR A 32 25.21 -7.56 11.44
C TYR A 32 24.98 -7.01 12.86
N SER A 33 25.03 -5.70 13.01
CA SER A 33 24.94 -4.96 14.28
C SER A 33 26.15 -5.09 15.24
N HIS A 34 27.17 -5.89 14.92
CA HIS A 34 28.45 -5.94 15.64
C HIS A 34 29.38 -4.83 15.16
N ILE A 35 28.92 -3.58 15.32
CA ILE A 35 29.59 -2.41 14.71
C ILE A 35 30.97 -2.20 15.32
N VAL A 36 31.06 -2.23 16.65
CA VAL A 36 32.30 -1.95 17.39
C VAL A 36 33.31 -3.05 17.14
N GLU A 37 32.94 -4.30 17.32
CA GLU A 37 33.79 -5.47 17.15
C GLU A 37 34.35 -5.56 15.73
N LYS A 38 33.47 -5.39 14.73
CA LYS A 38 33.88 -5.44 13.32
C LYS A 38 34.76 -4.27 12.93
N SER A 39 34.55 -3.09 13.48
CA SER A 39 35.38 -1.93 13.24
C SER A 39 36.77 -2.12 13.86
N ALA A 40 36.86 -2.62 15.10
CA ALA A 40 38.08 -2.90 15.77
C ALA A 40 38.90 -4.01 15.08
N GLU A 41 38.23 -5.12 14.68
CA GLU A 41 38.84 -6.20 13.89
C GLU A 41 39.46 -5.66 12.58
N LEU A 42 38.70 -4.80 11.89
CA LEU A 42 39.13 -4.23 10.62
C LEU A 42 40.31 -3.27 10.79
N LEU A 43 40.30 -2.42 11.81
CA LEU A 43 41.43 -1.54 12.10
C LEU A 43 42.72 -2.32 12.44
N ARG A 44 42.60 -3.45 13.17
CA ARG A 44 43.75 -4.35 13.42
C ARG A 44 44.28 -4.96 12.11
N ARG A 45 43.39 -5.46 11.27
CA ARG A 45 43.72 -6.04 9.96
C ARG A 45 44.42 -5.02 9.05
N VAL A 46 43.97 -3.76 9.09
CA VAL A 46 44.64 -2.65 8.36
C VAL A 46 45.99 -2.32 8.97
N ALA A 47 46.10 -2.25 10.29
CA ALA A 47 47.38 -1.96 10.98
C ALA A 47 48.47 -3.03 10.71
N GLU A 48 48.09 -4.31 10.66
CA GLU A 48 48.98 -5.42 10.29
C GLU A 48 49.53 -5.30 8.87
N ARG A 49 48.71 -4.82 7.93
CA ARG A 49 49.07 -4.71 6.50
C ARG A 49 49.80 -3.43 6.14
N CYS A 50 49.41 -2.32 6.75
CA CYS A 50 49.73 -0.99 6.31
C CYS A 50 50.55 -0.18 7.36
N GLY A 51 50.78 -0.78 8.54
CA GLY A 51 51.45 -0.13 9.65
C GLY A 51 50.50 0.45 10.68
N ARG A 52 51.02 0.65 11.88
CA ARG A 52 50.27 1.02 13.08
C ARG A 52 49.73 2.46 13.00
N GLU A 53 50.48 3.37 12.40
CA GLU A 53 50.08 4.77 12.26
C GLU A 53 49.69 5.09 10.83
N ALA A 54 48.55 5.77 10.67
CA ALA A 54 48.06 6.24 9.39
C ALA A 54 47.31 7.57 9.55
N VAL A 55 47.27 8.37 8.51
CA VAL A 55 46.36 9.50 8.42
C VAL A 55 44.91 8.93 8.27
N PHE A 56 44.05 9.20 9.24
CA PHE A 56 42.80 8.44 9.42
C PHE A 56 41.60 9.35 9.59
N ALA A 57 40.47 8.96 9.01
CA ALA A 57 39.18 9.54 9.30
C ALA A 57 38.04 8.51 9.21
N ILE A 58 37.01 8.72 10.02
CA ILE A 58 35.78 7.93 10.05
C ILE A 58 34.65 8.70 9.36
N SER A 59 33.81 8.00 8.65
CA SER A 59 32.56 8.50 8.05
C SER A 59 31.42 7.50 8.22
N GLY A 60 30.25 7.83 7.70
CA GLY A 60 29.07 6.98 7.73
C GLY A 60 28.14 7.23 8.90
N SER A 61 26.89 6.83 8.73
CA SER A 61 25.79 7.14 9.68
C SER A 61 25.97 6.52 11.08
N ALA A 62 26.62 5.36 11.20
CA ALA A 62 26.99 4.74 12.47
C ALA A 62 28.41 5.17 12.94
N GLY A 63 29.20 5.75 12.07
CA GLY A 63 30.55 6.19 12.35
C GLY A 63 30.68 7.40 13.29
N MET A 64 29.63 8.25 13.34
CA MET A 64 29.65 9.48 14.15
C MET A 64 29.82 9.16 15.64
N GLY A 65 28.97 8.30 16.20
CA GLY A 65 29.04 7.93 17.62
C GLY A 65 30.36 7.19 17.98
N MET A 66 30.89 6.40 17.05
CA MET A 66 32.21 5.76 17.21
C MET A 66 33.33 6.80 17.22
N ALA A 67 33.34 7.73 16.27
CA ALA A 67 34.33 8.78 16.19
C ALA A 67 34.35 9.62 17.47
N GLU A 68 33.18 10.01 17.97
CA GLU A 68 33.03 10.73 19.24
C GLU A 68 33.55 9.94 20.43
N SER A 69 33.28 8.64 20.52
CA SER A 69 33.68 7.79 21.64
C SER A 69 35.19 7.68 21.78
N VAL A 70 35.91 7.63 20.66
CA VAL A 70 37.38 7.54 20.64
C VAL A 70 38.06 8.88 20.32
N LYS A 71 37.26 9.94 20.05
CA LYS A 71 37.71 11.28 19.64
C LYS A 71 38.50 11.29 18.31
N ALA A 72 38.14 10.37 17.41
CA ALA A 72 38.75 10.32 16.07
C ALA A 72 38.14 11.35 15.11
N PRO A 73 38.87 11.78 14.07
CA PRO A 73 38.32 12.67 13.05
C PRO A 73 37.13 12.06 12.33
N PHE A 74 36.01 12.85 12.24
CA PHE A 74 34.81 12.45 11.55
C PHE A 74 34.55 13.32 10.33
N VAL A 75 34.22 12.69 9.20
CA VAL A 75 33.88 13.37 7.95
C VAL A 75 32.42 13.04 7.62
N GLN A 76 31.59 14.05 7.49
CA GLN A 76 30.19 13.89 7.15
C GLN A 76 30.05 13.22 5.76
N GLU A 77 29.20 12.21 5.65
CA GLU A 77 29.07 11.30 4.51
C GLU A 77 28.87 12.02 3.16
N VAL A 78 27.96 12.98 3.11
CA VAL A 78 27.68 13.77 1.88
C VAL A 78 28.90 14.57 1.44
N PHE A 79 29.62 15.12 2.41
CA PHE A 79 30.84 15.85 2.13
C PHE A 79 31.93 14.92 1.61
N ALA A 80 32.09 13.74 2.21
CA ALA A 80 33.02 12.71 1.74
C ALA A 80 32.71 12.27 0.30
N THR A 81 31.44 11.99 0.00
CA THR A 81 30.98 11.65 -1.37
C THR A 81 31.36 12.75 -2.37
N ARG A 82 31.16 14.02 -2.01
CA ARG A 82 31.53 15.17 -2.87
C ARG A 82 33.03 15.25 -3.11
N VAL A 83 33.83 15.08 -2.06
CA VAL A 83 35.31 15.10 -2.17
C VAL A 83 35.78 14.02 -3.13
N ALA A 84 35.25 12.81 -2.99
CA ALA A 84 35.57 11.71 -3.89
C ALA A 84 35.11 11.95 -5.33
N ALA A 85 33.89 12.44 -5.54
CA ALA A 85 33.35 12.72 -6.86
C ALA A 85 34.12 13.80 -7.61
N ASN A 86 34.44 14.90 -6.94
CA ASN A 86 35.29 15.97 -7.53
C ASN A 86 36.64 15.48 -8.01
N ARG A 87 37.19 14.49 -7.33
CA ARG A 87 38.52 13.95 -7.62
C ARG A 87 38.50 12.81 -8.64
N LEU A 88 37.55 11.90 -8.52
CA LEU A 88 37.50 10.66 -9.31
C LEU A 88 36.60 10.74 -10.53
N ALA A 89 35.62 11.63 -10.51
CA ALA A 89 34.63 11.84 -11.59
C ALA A 89 34.37 13.34 -11.80
N PRO A 90 35.43 14.12 -12.19
CA PRO A 90 35.27 15.55 -12.41
C PRO A 90 34.28 15.84 -13.51
N GLY A 91 33.45 16.87 -13.34
CA GLY A 91 32.38 17.24 -14.28
C GLY A 91 31.04 16.53 -14.05
N THR A 92 30.90 15.83 -12.93
CA THR A 92 29.60 15.29 -12.49
C THR A 92 28.63 16.42 -12.14
N ASP A 93 27.43 16.40 -12.73
CA ASP A 93 26.37 17.37 -12.44
C ASP A 93 25.45 16.90 -11.31
N VAL A 94 25.10 15.60 -11.31
CA VAL A 94 24.19 14.98 -10.34
C VAL A 94 24.76 13.63 -9.87
N ILE A 95 24.65 13.37 -8.57
CA ILE A 95 24.94 12.05 -7.99
C ILE A 95 23.62 11.46 -7.50
N ILE A 96 23.30 10.24 -7.90
CA ILE A 96 22.24 9.40 -7.31
C ILE A 96 22.95 8.31 -6.53
N GLU A 97 22.78 8.33 -5.22
CA GLU A 97 23.37 7.35 -4.31
C GLU A 97 22.25 6.58 -3.61
N LEU A 98 22.25 5.26 -3.79
CA LEU A 98 21.34 4.35 -3.08
C LEU A 98 22.15 3.49 -2.11
N GLY A 99 21.96 3.76 -0.83
CA GLY A 99 22.56 3.00 0.26
C GLY A 99 21.73 1.78 0.66
N GLY A 100 22.12 1.14 1.78
CA GLY A 100 21.36 0.04 2.38
C GLY A 100 20.00 0.50 2.88
N GLU A 101 19.90 1.70 3.45
CA GLU A 101 18.66 2.22 4.06
C GLU A 101 18.38 3.69 3.73
N ASP A 102 19.30 4.36 3.09
CA ASP A 102 19.17 5.74 2.65
C ASP A 102 19.29 5.88 1.14
N ALA A 103 18.64 6.88 0.60
CA ALA A 103 18.74 7.30 -0.78
C ALA A 103 19.04 8.79 -0.81
N LYS A 104 19.95 9.21 -1.67
CA LYS A 104 20.39 10.61 -1.78
C LYS A 104 20.49 11.04 -3.24
N ILE A 105 20.12 12.29 -3.51
CA ILE A 105 20.44 12.98 -4.75
C ILE A 105 21.25 14.23 -4.40
N LEU A 106 22.45 14.31 -4.95
CA LEU A 106 23.31 15.48 -4.79
C LEU A 106 23.38 16.23 -6.13
N PHE A 107 22.96 17.45 -6.16
CA PHE A 107 23.11 18.36 -7.30
C PHE A 107 24.36 19.19 -7.07
N LEU A 108 25.32 19.10 -8.00
CA LEU A 108 26.63 19.76 -7.88
C LEU A 108 26.73 21.03 -8.71
N THR A 109 25.82 21.25 -9.65
CA THR A 109 25.70 22.46 -10.48
C THR A 109 25.11 23.62 -9.70
N ASN A 110 25.74 24.82 -9.77
CA ASN A 110 25.33 26.03 -9.05
C ASN A 110 25.37 25.94 -7.51
N GLY A 111 26.28 25.15 -6.96
CA GLY A 111 26.43 24.89 -5.53
C GLY A 111 26.04 23.46 -5.16
N LEU A 112 26.26 23.10 -3.90
CA LEU A 112 25.86 21.78 -3.41
C LEU A 112 24.43 21.86 -2.86
N GLU A 113 23.50 21.15 -3.50
CA GLU A 113 22.19 20.88 -2.91
C GLU A 113 22.04 19.37 -2.69
N VAL A 114 21.64 19.00 -1.49
CA VAL A 114 21.49 17.59 -1.07
C VAL A 114 20.04 17.33 -0.75
N ARG A 115 19.51 16.28 -1.33
CA ARG A 115 18.19 15.76 -1.03
C ARG A 115 18.31 14.31 -0.63
N MET A 116 17.76 13.95 0.52
CA MET A 116 17.82 12.58 1.02
C MET A 116 16.51 12.20 1.70
N ASN A 117 16.19 10.89 1.68
CA ASN A 117 15.05 10.38 2.38
C ASN A 117 15.30 10.47 3.90
N GLY A 118 14.41 11.19 4.61
CA GLY A 118 14.60 11.44 6.06
C GLY A 118 14.33 10.23 6.94
N SER A 119 13.45 9.31 6.55
CA SER A 119 12.98 8.25 7.44
C SER A 119 12.40 7.01 6.75
N CYS A 120 12.31 6.99 5.43
CA CYS A 120 11.70 5.89 4.70
C CYS A 120 12.76 5.09 3.93
N ALA A 121 12.90 3.80 4.23
CA ALA A 121 13.79 2.89 3.49
C ALA A 121 13.27 2.49 2.10
N GLY A 122 12.13 3.02 1.67
CA GLY A 122 11.63 2.83 0.31
C GLY A 122 12.61 3.37 -0.73
N GLY A 123 12.84 2.63 -1.80
CA GLY A 123 13.84 3.01 -2.80
C GLY A 123 15.29 2.72 -2.41
N THR A 124 15.55 1.94 -1.38
CA THR A 124 16.90 1.59 -0.89
C THR A 124 17.22 0.12 -1.05
N GLY A 125 18.46 -0.26 -0.73
CA GLY A 125 18.91 -1.67 -0.77
C GLY A 125 18.10 -2.60 0.12
N ALA A 126 17.72 -2.15 1.32
CA ALA A 126 16.90 -2.93 2.24
C ALA A 126 15.52 -3.22 1.64
N PHE A 127 14.94 -2.30 0.88
CA PHE A 127 13.69 -2.53 0.16
C PHE A 127 13.88 -3.61 -0.94
N ILE A 128 14.95 -3.50 -1.74
CA ILE A 128 15.24 -4.47 -2.80
C ILE A 128 15.47 -5.86 -2.20
N ASP A 129 16.24 -5.97 -1.11
CA ASP A 129 16.51 -7.23 -0.41
C ASP A 129 15.22 -7.87 0.13
N GLN A 130 14.29 -7.06 0.68
CA GLN A 130 12.98 -7.54 1.13
C GLN A 130 12.12 -8.06 -0.02
N MET A 131 12.15 -7.39 -1.17
CA MET A 131 11.38 -7.81 -2.35
C MET A 131 11.98 -9.04 -3.00
N ALA A 132 13.30 -9.16 -3.05
CA ALA A 132 14.01 -10.35 -3.51
C ALA A 132 13.67 -11.56 -2.63
N THR A 133 13.64 -11.36 -1.30
CA THR A 133 13.19 -12.40 -0.35
C THR A 133 11.74 -12.82 -0.59
N LEU A 134 10.85 -11.88 -0.90
CA LEU A 134 9.45 -12.18 -1.23
C LEU A 134 9.32 -13.02 -2.49
N LEU A 135 10.16 -12.76 -3.48
CA LEU A 135 10.26 -13.55 -4.72
C LEU A 135 11.11 -14.83 -4.55
N LYS A 136 11.73 -15.04 -3.39
CA LYS A 136 12.67 -16.13 -3.08
C LYS A 136 13.88 -16.18 -4.01
N MET A 137 14.39 -15.02 -4.34
CA MET A 137 15.57 -14.85 -5.16
C MET A 137 16.65 -14.14 -4.36
N GLY A 138 17.91 -14.41 -4.67
CA GLY A 138 18.99 -13.53 -4.29
C GLY A 138 18.94 -12.23 -5.11
N ALA A 139 19.59 -11.17 -4.63
CA ALA A 139 19.61 -9.89 -5.34
C ALA A 139 20.16 -10.02 -6.78
N GLU A 140 21.19 -10.85 -6.98
CA GLU A 140 21.75 -11.10 -8.31
C GLU A 140 20.80 -11.91 -9.21
N GLU A 141 20.10 -12.91 -8.66
CA GLU A 141 19.07 -13.67 -9.40
C GLU A 141 17.91 -12.78 -9.82
N MET A 142 17.49 -11.88 -8.92
CA MET A 142 16.43 -10.92 -9.21
C MET A 142 16.83 -9.96 -10.35
N ASP A 143 18.08 -9.48 -10.37
CA ASP A 143 18.59 -8.64 -11.49
C ASP A 143 18.61 -9.40 -12.81
N LYS A 144 19.09 -10.65 -12.82
CA LYS A 144 19.06 -11.52 -14.01
C LYS A 144 17.64 -11.82 -14.49
N ALA A 145 16.72 -12.11 -13.57
CA ALA A 145 15.31 -12.34 -13.89
C ALA A 145 14.67 -11.09 -14.51
N ALA A 146 14.89 -9.92 -13.92
CA ALA A 146 14.35 -8.65 -14.41
C ALA A 146 14.77 -8.31 -15.85
N GLN A 147 15.96 -8.76 -16.29
CA GLN A 147 16.43 -8.57 -17.67
C GLN A 147 15.63 -9.37 -18.70
N THR A 148 14.91 -10.41 -18.28
CA THR A 148 14.07 -11.25 -19.15
C THR A 148 12.59 -10.86 -19.10
N ALA A 149 12.24 -9.78 -18.41
CA ALA A 149 10.88 -9.32 -18.25
C ALA A 149 10.26 -8.89 -19.59
N GLU A 150 9.02 -9.31 -19.80
CA GLU A 150 8.23 -8.96 -20.98
C GLU A 150 7.37 -7.73 -20.75
N LYS A 151 7.02 -7.46 -19.48
CA LYS A 151 6.19 -6.31 -19.09
C LYS A 151 6.52 -5.79 -17.69
N THR A 152 5.97 -4.61 -17.38
CA THR A 152 6.09 -3.96 -16.06
C THR A 152 4.71 -3.72 -15.50
N TYR A 153 4.46 -4.21 -14.28
CA TYR A 153 3.26 -3.92 -13.50
C TYR A 153 3.43 -2.58 -12.76
N THR A 154 2.31 -1.93 -12.49
CA THR A 154 2.33 -0.78 -11.58
C THR A 154 2.41 -1.28 -10.13
N ILE A 155 3.47 -0.90 -9.44
CA ILE A 155 3.68 -1.14 -8.02
C ILE A 155 3.77 0.23 -7.34
N ALA A 156 3.12 0.40 -6.18
CA ALA A 156 3.14 1.65 -5.45
C ALA A 156 4.57 2.05 -5.08
N ALA A 157 4.96 3.24 -5.49
CA ALA A 157 6.31 3.78 -5.29
C ALA A 157 6.40 4.60 -3.99
N ARG A 158 5.79 4.13 -2.87
CA ARG A 158 5.75 4.89 -1.61
C ARG A 158 6.60 4.29 -0.50
N CYS A 159 6.34 3.07 -0.12
CA CYS A 159 7.18 2.36 0.84
C CYS A 159 7.13 0.86 0.60
N GLY A 160 8.12 0.13 1.15
CA GLY A 160 8.23 -1.32 0.97
C GLY A 160 7.01 -2.11 1.44
N VAL A 161 6.22 -1.55 2.33
CA VAL A 161 4.99 -2.17 2.83
C VAL A 161 3.89 -2.14 1.78
N PHE A 162 3.66 -0.99 1.15
CA PHE A 162 2.68 -0.87 0.07
C PHE A 162 3.09 -1.68 -1.16
N ALA A 163 4.36 -1.67 -1.52
CA ALA A 163 4.87 -2.48 -2.61
C ALA A 163 4.60 -3.98 -2.39
N LYS A 164 4.75 -4.49 -1.16
CA LYS A 164 4.38 -5.88 -0.83
C LYS A 164 2.90 -6.16 -1.05
N SER A 165 2.03 -5.24 -0.64
CA SER A 165 0.58 -5.38 -0.82
C SER A 165 0.17 -5.43 -2.29
N ASP A 166 0.94 -4.80 -3.18
CA ASP A 166 0.71 -4.84 -4.62
C ASP A 166 1.30 -6.11 -5.26
N ILE A 167 2.49 -6.50 -4.83
CA ILE A 167 3.22 -7.65 -5.38
C ILE A 167 2.51 -8.96 -5.04
N GLN A 168 2.03 -9.11 -3.82
CA GLN A 168 1.47 -10.37 -3.36
C GLN A 168 0.24 -10.83 -4.15
N PRO A 169 -0.74 -9.96 -4.46
CA PRO A 169 -1.82 -10.32 -5.36
C PRO A 169 -1.35 -10.72 -6.77
N LEU A 170 -0.30 -10.07 -7.30
CA LEU A 170 0.27 -10.44 -8.59
C LEU A 170 0.84 -11.86 -8.57
N ILE A 171 1.58 -12.22 -7.51
CA ILE A 171 2.08 -13.59 -7.30
C ILE A 171 0.91 -14.57 -7.25
N ASN A 172 -0.13 -14.26 -6.46
CA ASN A 172 -1.29 -15.13 -6.28
C ASN A 172 -2.13 -15.29 -7.55
N GLN A 173 -2.08 -14.30 -8.46
CA GLN A 173 -2.71 -14.35 -9.76
C GLN A 173 -1.85 -15.06 -10.82
N GLY A 174 -0.65 -15.50 -10.46
CA GLY A 174 0.26 -16.24 -11.35
C GLY A 174 1.10 -15.36 -12.28
N ALA A 175 1.37 -14.11 -11.91
CA ALA A 175 2.27 -13.25 -12.66
C ALA A 175 3.70 -13.81 -12.67
N LYS A 176 4.43 -13.62 -13.80
CA LYS A 176 5.82 -14.08 -13.91
C LYS A 176 6.73 -13.32 -12.94
N SER A 177 7.59 -14.02 -12.22
CA SER A 177 8.54 -13.42 -11.28
C SER A 177 9.50 -12.43 -11.95
N ALA A 178 9.87 -12.66 -13.21
CA ALA A 178 10.69 -11.75 -14.01
C ALA A 178 10.02 -10.37 -14.18
N ASP A 179 8.73 -10.36 -14.53
CA ASP A 179 7.95 -9.13 -14.71
C ASP A 179 7.78 -8.38 -13.39
N ILE A 180 7.57 -9.12 -12.29
CA ILE A 180 7.49 -8.53 -10.95
C ILE A 180 8.83 -7.93 -10.54
N ALA A 181 9.96 -8.61 -10.79
CA ALA A 181 11.31 -8.11 -10.50
C ALA A 181 11.62 -6.79 -11.23
N LYS A 182 11.30 -6.70 -12.53
CA LYS A 182 11.45 -5.44 -13.30
C LYS A 182 10.55 -4.35 -12.75
N SER A 183 9.33 -4.71 -12.34
CA SER A 183 8.35 -3.77 -11.76
C SER A 183 8.81 -3.19 -10.42
N ILE A 184 9.49 -3.99 -9.61
CA ILE A 184 10.11 -3.55 -8.34
C ILE A 184 11.20 -2.51 -8.62
N TYR A 185 12.10 -2.75 -9.57
CA TYR A 185 13.12 -1.77 -9.93
C TYR A 185 12.52 -0.47 -10.45
N GLN A 186 11.46 -0.56 -11.25
CA GLN A 186 10.75 0.64 -11.72
C GLN A 186 10.09 1.40 -10.55
N ALA A 187 9.54 0.70 -9.55
CA ALA A 187 9.01 1.32 -8.35
C ALA A 187 10.08 2.05 -7.54
N VAL A 188 11.29 1.47 -7.39
CA VAL A 188 12.45 2.11 -6.76
C VAL A 188 12.82 3.40 -7.48
N VAL A 189 12.90 3.37 -8.81
CA VAL A 189 13.21 4.56 -9.64
C VAL A 189 12.16 5.65 -9.44
N ASN A 190 10.88 5.29 -9.58
CA ASN A 190 9.77 6.23 -9.44
C ASN A 190 9.77 6.88 -8.05
N GLN A 191 10.01 6.10 -6.99
CA GLN A 191 10.06 6.59 -5.63
C GLN A 191 11.26 7.53 -5.39
N THR A 192 12.44 7.17 -5.90
CA THR A 192 13.63 8.00 -5.77
C THR A 192 13.45 9.35 -6.47
N ILE A 193 12.91 9.33 -7.69
CA ILE A 193 12.67 10.56 -8.45
C ILE A 193 11.57 11.40 -7.80
N ALA A 194 10.39 10.85 -7.56
CA ALA A 194 9.26 11.59 -6.99
C ALA A 194 9.54 12.09 -5.56
N GLY A 195 10.20 11.26 -4.74
CA GLY A 195 10.48 11.60 -3.35
C GLY A 195 11.64 12.59 -3.16
N LEU A 196 12.67 12.52 -4.01
CA LEU A 196 13.91 13.29 -3.81
C LEU A 196 14.13 14.39 -4.84
N ALA A 197 13.78 14.19 -6.11
CA ALA A 197 13.97 15.25 -7.10
C ALA A 197 13.02 16.44 -6.89
N GLN A 198 11.79 16.20 -6.41
CA GLN A 198 10.81 17.24 -6.03
C GLN A 198 10.71 18.37 -7.08
N GLY A 199 10.52 18.00 -8.34
CA GLY A 199 10.39 18.93 -9.44
C GLY A 199 11.71 19.48 -10.02
N ARG A 200 12.85 19.25 -9.36
CA ARG A 200 14.14 19.66 -9.92
C ARG A 200 14.59 18.66 -11.00
N PRO A 201 14.89 19.12 -12.24
CA PRO A 201 15.30 18.23 -13.31
C PRO A 201 16.66 17.59 -13.05
N ILE A 202 16.75 16.27 -13.24
CA ILE A 202 18.00 15.52 -13.19
C ILE A 202 18.54 15.47 -14.62
N LYS A 203 19.60 16.21 -14.90
CA LYS A 203 20.17 16.39 -16.25
C LYS A 203 21.70 16.48 -16.17
N GLY A 204 22.38 16.32 -17.31
CA GLY A 204 23.84 16.37 -17.43
C GLY A 204 24.50 15.04 -17.12
N HIS A 205 25.73 15.09 -16.59
CA HIS A 205 26.49 13.89 -16.21
C HIS A 205 25.99 13.35 -14.86
N VAL A 206 25.26 12.23 -14.90
CA VAL A 206 24.71 11.56 -13.74
C VAL A 206 25.66 10.45 -13.28
N LEU A 207 26.05 10.49 -11.99
CA LEU A 207 26.88 9.47 -11.35
C LEU A 207 26.02 8.55 -10.47
N TYR A 208 26.15 7.24 -10.66
CA TYR A 208 25.47 6.22 -9.86
C TYR A 208 26.40 5.65 -8.80
N LEU A 209 26.02 5.76 -7.53
CA LEU A 209 26.79 5.29 -6.38
C LEU A 209 25.95 4.41 -5.44
N GLY A 210 26.65 3.67 -4.56
CA GLY A 210 26.04 2.80 -3.55
C GLY A 210 25.73 1.39 -4.04
N GLY A 211 25.51 0.49 -3.11
CA GLY A 211 25.37 -0.95 -3.37
C GLY A 211 24.29 -1.31 -4.41
N PRO A 212 23.06 -0.90 -4.25
CA PRO A 212 21.99 -1.22 -5.21
C PRO A 212 22.32 -0.83 -6.65
N LEU A 213 22.83 0.37 -6.86
CA LEU A 213 23.21 0.86 -8.19
C LEU A 213 24.48 0.22 -8.73
N THR A 214 25.40 -0.21 -7.85
CA THR A 214 26.62 -0.92 -8.27
C THR A 214 26.30 -2.33 -8.75
N PHE A 215 25.48 -3.09 -8.00
CA PHE A 215 25.22 -4.51 -8.27
C PHE A 215 24.10 -4.75 -9.27
N SER A 216 23.09 -3.86 -9.37
CA SER A 216 21.97 -4.07 -10.29
C SER A 216 22.10 -3.25 -11.59
N LYS A 217 22.31 -3.95 -12.70
CA LYS A 217 22.34 -3.36 -14.05
C LYS A 217 20.94 -2.91 -14.48
N CYS A 218 19.93 -3.74 -14.18
CA CYS A 218 18.55 -3.46 -14.56
C CYS A 218 18.00 -2.21 -13.86
N LEU A 219 18.40 -1.98 -12.59
CA LEU A 219 18.04 -0.76 -11.86
C LEU A 219 18.63 0.49 -12.52
N ARG A 220 19.91 0.48 -12.90
CA ARG A 220 20.54 1.61 -13.64
C ARG A 220 19.83 1.87 -14.96
N GLN A 221 19.54 0.83 -15.72
CA GLN A 221 18.81 0.96 -16.99
C GLN A 221 17.42 1.58 -16.78
N SER A 222 16.71 1.20 -15.72
CA SER A 222 15.41 1.79 -15.37
C SER A 222 15.52 3.27 -15.02
N PHE A 223 16.63 3.72 -14.37
CA PHE A 223 16.91 5.15 -14.17
C PHE A 223 17.19 5.85 -15.48
N ASP A 224 18.05 5.29 -16.33
CA ASP A 224 18.40 5.86 -17.65
C ASP A 224 17.17 6.04 -18.53
N GLU A 225 16.32 5.00 -18.61
CA GLU A 225 15.05 5.01 -19.37
C GLU A 225 14.08 6.07 -18.84
N THR A 226 13.95 6.16 -17.52
CA THR A 226 12.98 7.09 -16.90
C THR A 226 13.43 8.56 -17.00
N LEU A 227 14.72 8.81 -16.84
CA LEU A 227 15.31 10.17 -16.86
C LEU A 227 15.69 10.64 -18.28
N GLY A 228 15.78 9.74 -19.24
CA GLY A 228 16.28 10.05 -20.59
C GLY A 228 17.77 10.45 -20.60
N VAL A 229 18.58 9.84 -19.72
CA VAL A 229 20.03 10.07 -19.57
C VAL A 229 20.78 8.76 -19.72
N THR A 230 22.09 8.85 -19.82
CA THR A 230 23.01 7.71 -19.67
C THR A 230 23.92 7.99 -18.50
N GLY A 231 23.65 7.36 -17.35
CA GLY A 231 24.42 7.56 -16.13
C GLY A 231 25.68 6.71 -16.09
N THR A 232 26.65 7.12 -15.31
CA THR A 232 27.95 6.43 -15.14
C THR A 232 28.03 5.80 -13.74
N CYS A 233 28.41 4.52 -13.66
CA CYS A 233 28.70 3.83 -12.42
C CYS A 233 30.20 3.48 -12.40
N PRO A 234 31.05 4.19 -11.63
CA PRO A 234 32.49 3.96 -11.60
C PRO A 234 32.84 2.64 -10.90
N GLU A 235 33.99 2.08 -11.21
CA GLU A 235 34.48 0.80 -10.64
C GLU A 235 34.50 0.79 -9.10
N ASN A 236 34.84 1.91 -8.48
CA ASN A 236 34.90 2.07 -7.02
C ASN A 236 33.64 2.71 -6.43
N SER A 237 32.48 2.62 -7.10
CA SER A 237 31.20 3.24 -6.71
C SER A 237 30.73 2.88 -5.29
N LEU A 238 31.12 1.71 -4.77
CA LEU A 238 30.84 1.27 -3.40
C LEU A 238 31.66 2.01 -2.34
N LEU A 239 32.82 2.55 -2.71
CA LEU A 239 33.85 3.02 -1.80
C LEU A 239 33.96 4.55 -1.74
N PHE A 240 33.11 5.30 -2.47
CA PHE A 240 33.23 6.76 -2.60
C PHE A 240 33.23 7.48 -1.25
N VAL A 241 32.41 7.07 -0.30
CA VAL A 241 32.39 7.68 1.05
C VAL A 241 33.70 7.41 1.78
N ALA A 242 34.17 6.16 1.80
CA ALA A 242 35.44 5.81 2.43
C ALA A 242 36.64 6.49 1.74
N LEU A 243 36.65 6.55 0.39
CA LEU A 243 37.66 7.28 -0.39
C LEU A 243 37.66 8.77 -0.08
N GLY A 244 36.45 9.38 -0.01
CA GLY A 244 36.35 10.78 0.37
C GLY A 244 36.83 11.08 1.78
N ALA A 245 36.54 10.19 2.74
CA ALA A 245 37.09 10.28 4.10
C ALA A 245 38.62 10.16 4.11
N ALA A 246 39.19 9.21 3.36
CA ALA A 246 40.63 9.07 3.23
C ALA A 246 41.32 10.28 2.56
N PHE A 247 40.68 10.87 1.52
CA PHE A 247 41.18 12.07 0.86
C PHE A 247 41.16 13.31 1.77
N TYR A 248 40.14 13.38 2.64
CA TYR A 248 39.96 14.53 3.55
C TYR A 248 40.79 14.37 4.84
N ALA A 249 41.17 13.15 5.23
CA ALA A 249 41.92 12.91 6.46
C ALA A 249 43.25 13.68 6.48
N GLU A 250 43.55 14.34 7.61
CA GLU A 250 44.76 15.17 7.81
C GLU A 250 45.58 14.71 9.01
N GLU A 251 44.95 14.10 10.03
CA GLU A 251 45.56 13.72 11.30
C GLU A 251 46.05 12.28 11.28
N SER A 252 47.26 12.04 11.84
CA SER A 252 47.84 10.72 12.05
C SER A 252 47.31 10.08 13.33
N TRP A 253 46.88 8.82 13.24
CA TRP A 253 46.25 8.07 14.33
C TRP A 253 46.86 6.68 14.48
N ASP A 254 46.97 6.23 15.74
CA ASP A 254 47.34 4.85 16.07
C ASP A 254 46.12 3.94 15.93
N LEU A 255 46.10 3.16 14.88
CA LEU A 255 44.94 2.31 14.51
C LEU A 255 44.71 1.19 15.54
N LEU A 256 45.78 0.64 16.16
CA LEU A 256 45.67 -0.41 17.19
C LEU A 256 45.08 0.17 18.48
N LYS A 257 45.58 1.31 18.91
CA LYS A 257 45.04 2.00 20.09
C LYS A 257 43.61 2.42 19.88
N THR A 258 43.23 2.83 18.68
CA THR A 258 41.86 3.18 18.33
C THR A 258 40.96 1.93 18.42
N ALA A 259 41.39 0.78 17.92
CA ALA A 259 40.67 -0.50 18.04
C ALA A 259 40.46 -0.91 19.52
N GLU A 260 41.49 -0.81 20.35
CA GLU A 260 41.42 -1.09 21.79
C GLU A 260 40.43 -0.17 22.51
N LEU A 261 40.49 1.13 22.19
CA LEU A 261 39.60 2.13 22.81
C LEU A 261 38.11 1.89 22.41
N LEU A 262 37.83 1.45 21.19
CA LEU A 262 36.49 1.11 20.75
C LEU A 262 35.91 -0.07 21.57
N GLU A 263 36.69 -1.12 21.79
CA GLU A 263 36.27 -2.28 22.57
C GLU A 263 36.10 -1.97 24.07
N GLN A 264 36.96 -1.13 24.64
CA GLN A 264 36.93 -0.80 26.09
C GLN A 264 35.76 0.12 26.48
N ARG A 265 35.29 0.96 25.57
CA ARG A 265 34.29 1.99 25.88
C ARG A 265 32.87 1.56 25.74
N GLY A 266 32.57 0.31 25.40
CA GLY A 266 31.27 -0.35 25.35
C GLY A 266 30.07 0.61 25.39
N MET A 267 28.96 0.26 24.89
CA MET A 267 27.75 1.10 24.94
C MET A 267 27.12 1.03 26.32
N SER A 268 26.75 2.19 26.91
CA SER A 268 25.96 2.23 28.16
C SER A 268 24.49 1.94 27.87
N GLU A 269 23.86 1.08 28.69
CA GLU A 269 22.43 0.76 28.56
C GLU A 269 21.56 1.96 28.98
N THR A 270 21.05 2.73 28.04
CA THR A 270 20.27 3.96 28.27
C THR A 270 18.86 3.94 27.68
N TYR A 271 18.38 2.80 27.17
CA TYR A 271 17.06 2.68 26.52
C TYR A 271 15.90 2.62 27.52
N ARG A 272 14.70 3.02 27.05
CA ARG A 272 13.43 2.85 27.80
C ARG A 272 12.99 1.41 27.76
N SER A 273 12.60 0.84 28.91
CA SER A 273 12.15 -0.54 29.03
C SER A 273 10.70 -0.65 29.47
N GLN A 274 10.11 -1.82 29.22
CA GLN A 274 8.78 -2.25 29.65
C GLN A 274 8.89 -3.47 30.57
N PRO A 275 7.82 -3.84 31.30
CA PRO A 275 7.81 -5.06 32.11
C PRO A 275 8.04 -6.32 31.26
N PRO A 276 8.70 -7.34 31.82
CA PRO A 276 8.92 -8.63 31.14
C PRO A 276 7.59 -9.30 30.77
N LEU A 277 7.61 -10.13 29.71
CA LEU A 277 6.45 -10.90 29.28
C LEU A 277 6.08 -11.98 30.30
N PHE A 278 7.08 -12.70 30.80
CA PHE A 278 6.95 -13.66 31.88
C PHE A 278 8.02 -13.39 32.94
N GLU A 279 7.63 -13.44 34.21
CA GLU A 279 8.57 -13.25 35.32
C GLU A 279 9.36 -14.51 35.65
N ASN A 280 8.76 -15.69 35.40
CA ASN A 280 9.36 -16.97 35.71
C ASN A 280 8.75 -18.11 34.89
N GLN A 281 9.38 -19.29 34.97
CA GLN A 281 8.96 -20.50 34.25
C GLN A 281 7.56 -20.99 34.69
N ALA A 282 7.20 -20.86 35.97
CA ALA A 282 5.91 -21.32 36.45
C ALA A 282 4.73 -20.52 35.86
N GLU A 283 4.89 -19.20 35.66
CA GLU A 283 3.92 -18.35 34.99
C GLU A 283 3.74 -18.76 33.51
N TYR A 284 4.84 -19.05 32.83
CA TYR A 284 4.82 -19.52 31.44
C TYR A 284 4.15 -20.89 31.30
N ASP A 285 4.44 -21.83 32.22
CA ASP A 285 3.83 -23.17 32.20
C ASP A 285 2.31 -23.09 32.46
N ALA A 286 1.87 -22.25 33.37
CA ALA A 286 0.45 -22.00 33.63
C ALA A 286 -0.26 -21.41 32.38
N PHE A 287 0.38 -20.44 31.72
CA PHE A 287 -0.08 -19.87 30.46
C PHE A 287 -0.25 -20.94 29.37
N LYS A 288 0.76 -21.78 29.16
CA LYS A 288 0.69 -22.88 28.19
C LYS A 288 -0.42 -23.87 28.52
N ALA A 289 -0.54 -24.28 29.75
CA ALA A 289 -1.57 -25.23 30.20
C ALA A 289 -3.00 -24.68 29.99
N ARG A 290 -3.19 -23.36 30.12
CA ARG A 290 -4.45 -22.70 29.82
C ARG A 290 -4.80 -22.76 28.35
N HIS A 291 -3.87 -22.38 27.46
CA HIS A 291 -4.10 -22.37 26.03
C HIS A 291 -4.21 -23.79 25.42
N ALA A 292 -3.57 -24.79 26.02
CA ALA A 292 -3.68 -26.18 25.58
C ALA A 292 -5.12 -26.76 25.70
N LYS A 293 -6.00 -26.14 26.51
CA LYS A 293 -7.39 -26.56 26.62
C LYS A 293 -8.23 -26.24 25.37
N ALA A 294 -7.77 -25.31 24.55
CA ALA A 294 -8.45 -24.87 23.34
C ALA A 294 -8.02 -25.70 22.12
N ALA A 295 -8.17 -27.01 22.19
CA ALA A 295 -7.82 -27.94 21.12
C ALA A 295 -9.05 -28.35 20.32
N VAL A 296 -8.92 -28.36 18.98
CA VAL A 296 -9.92 -28.94 18.07
C VAL A 296 -9.76 -30.48 18.09
N PRO A 297 -10.84 -31.27 18.19
CA PRO A 297 -10.79 -32.72 18.12
C PRO A 297 -10.11 -33.20 16.84
N GLN A 298 -9.30 -34.24 16.97
CA GLN A 298 -8.62 -34.91 15.87
C GLN A 298 -9.01 -36.38 15.84
N ALA A 299 -9.42 -36.87 14.65
CA ALA A 299 -9.77 -38.24 14.41
C ALA A 299 -8.66 -38.99 13.67
N ASP A 300 -8.69 -40.33 13.75
CA ASP A 300 -7.79 -41.21 13.00
C ASP A 300 -8.10 -41.16 11.51
N PHE A 301 -7.06 -41.09 10.68
CA PHE A 301 -7.16 -41.07 9.23
C PHE A 301 -6.39 -42.27 8.62
N PRO A 302 -6.94 -43.50 8.71
CA PRO A 302 -6.29 -44.70 8.17
C PRO A 302 -6.30 -44.71 6.63
N THR A 303 -5.37 -45.42 6.02
CA THR A 303 -5.18 -45.49 4.56
C THR A 303 -6.39 -46.01 3.80
N ASP A 304 -7.28 -46.75 4.44
CA ASP A 304 -8.51 -47.32 3.86
C ASP A 304 -9.77 -46.51 4.22
N TYR A 305 -9.62 -45.27 4.71
CA TYR A 305 -10.71 -44.37 5.05
C TYR A 305 -11.60 -44.12 3.83
N ALA A 306 -12.89 -44.43 3.95
CA ALA A 306 -13.87 -44.32 2.87
C ALA A 306 -15.13 -43.52 3.21
N LYS A 307 -15.21 -43.00 4.47
CA LYS A 307 -16.31 -42.10 4.83
C LYS A 307 -16.18 -40.75 4.11
N PRO A 308 -17.30 -40.00 3.94
CA PRO A 308 -17.26 -38.67 3.35
C PRO A 308 -16.30 -37.74 4.10
N VAL A 309 -15.52 -36.96 3.35
CA VAL A 309 -14.64 -35.92 3.90
C VAL A 309 -14.90 -34.57 3.23
N HIS A 310 -14.66 -33.50 3.98
CA HIS A 310 -14.77 -32.14 3.49
C HIS A 310 -13.39 -31.48 3.53
N ILE A 311 -12.95 -30.93 2.40
CA ILE A 311 -11.64 -30.32 2.24
C ILE A 311 -11.80 -28.79 2.20
N GLY A 312 -11.09 -28.11 3.09
CA GLY A 312 -10.95 -26.65 3.05
C GLY A 312 -9.54 -26.25 2.63
N ILE A 313 -9.45 -25.33 1.69
CA ILE A 313 -8.20 -24.82 1.14
C ILE A 313 -8.14 -23.31 1.38
N ASP A 314 -7.18 -22.86 2.17
CA ASP A 314 -6.87 -21.45 2.33
C ASP A 314 -5.59 -21.13 1.53
N SER A 315 -5.80 -20.50 0.37
CA SER A 315 -4.72 -20.03 -0.49
C SER A 315 -4.39 -18.57 -0.15
N GLY A 316 -3.65 -18.40 0.96
CA GLY A 316 -3.26 -17.07 1.45
C GLY A 316 -2.16 -16.41 0.63
N SER A 317 -1.84 -15.18 0.99
CA SER A 317 -0.84 -14.34 0.32
C SER A 317 0.59 -14.92 0.41
N THR A 318 0.94 -15.55 1.53
CA THR A 318 2.29 -16.09 1.78
C THR A 318 2.31 -17.60 2.00
N THR A 319 1.18 -18.17 2.36
CA THR A 319 1.08 -19.58 2.77
C THR A 319 -0.15 -20.22 2.14
N VAL A 320 -0.05 -21.52 1.90
CA VAL A 320 -1.18 -22.40 1.55
C VAL A 320 -1.46 -23.30 2.74
N LYS A 321 -2.72 -23.48 3.04
CA LYS A 321 -3.18 -24.32 4.14
C LYS A 321 -4.31 -25.21 3.62
N VAL A 322 -4.28 -26.45 4.05
CA VAL A 322 -5.33 -27.44 3.75
C VAL A 322 -5.77 -28.10 5.05
N ALA A 323 -7.08 -28.19 5.23
CA ALA A 323 -7.69 -28.93 6.32
C ALA A 323 -8.69 -29.94 5.75
N VAL A 324 -8.62 -31.19 6.22
CA VAL A 324 -9.58 -32.23 5.89
C VAL A 324 -10.32 -32.57 7.16
N ILE A 325 -11.65 -32.56 7.11
CA ILE A 325 -12.53 -32.91 8.25
C ILE A 325 -13.51 -33.99 7.86
N ASP A 326 -13.98 -34.72 8.85
CA ASP A 326 -15.06 -35.68 8.72
C ASP A 326 -16.45 -35.02 8.87
N GLU A 327 -17.51 -35.82 8.83
CA GLU A 327 -18.91 -35.38 9.03
C GLU A 327 -19.20 -34.88 10.45
N ASN A 328 -18.32 -35.06 11.43
CA ASN A 328 -18.42 -34.57 12.80
C ASN A 328 -17.58 -33.32 13.02
N ALA A 329 -16.98 -32.74 11.97
CA ALA A 329 -16.05 -31.63 12.02
C ALA A 329 -14.72 -31.92 12.76
N GLU A 330 -14.37 -33.23 12.93
CA GLU A 330 -13.09 -33.62 13.50
C GLU A 330 -11.99 -33.56 12.42
N LEU A 331 -10.80 -33.10 12.80
CA LEU A 331 -9.67 -33.01 11.89
C LEU A 331 -9.10 -34.39 11.57
N LEU A 332 -8.98 -34.69 10.27
CA LEU A 332 -8.33 -35.89 9.75
C LEU A 332 -6.91 -35.57 9.25
N PHE A 333 -6.73 -34.47 8.54
CA PHE A 333 -5.44 -34.08 7.97
C PHE A 333 -5.32 -32.53 7.93
N THR A 334 -4.09 -32.10 8.09
CA THR A 334 -3.73 -30.67 7.93
C THR A 334 -2.41 -30.52 7.21
N ASP A 335 -2.31 -29.51 6.37
CA ASP A 335 -1.05 -29.08 5.75
C ASP A 335 -0.93 -27.54 5.86
N TYR A 336 0.26 -27.06 6.21
CA TYR A 336 0.56 -25.63 6.35
C TYR A 336 1.95 -25.35 5.80
N ARG A 337 2.04 -24.71 4.63
CA ARG A 337 3.32 -24.45 3.94
C ARG A 337 3.39 -23.05 3.35
N PRO A 338 4.61 -22.46 3.22
CA PRO A 338 4.83 -21.28 2.38
C PRO A 338 4.45 -21.58 0.93
N ASN A 339 3.73 -20.64 0.27
CA ASN A 339 3.22 -20.83 -1.10
C ASN A 339 4.29 -20.78 -2.20
N GLN A 340 5.51 -20.37 -1.87
CA GLN A 340 6.69 -20.38 -2.75
C GLN A 340 6.52 -19.62 -4.09
N GLY A 341 5.54 -18.74 -4.19
CA GLY A 341 5.23 -17.99 -5.41
C GLY A 341 4.39 -18.79 -6.43
N ASP A 342 4.12 -20.08 -6.20
CA ASP A 342 3.20 -20.87 -7.00
C ASP A 342 2.29 -21.74 -6.10
N PRO A 343 1.18 -21.17 -5.60
CA PRO A 343 0.24 -21.90 -4.75
C PRO A 343 -0.41 -23.10 -5.46
N ILE A 344 -0.58 -23.04 -6.78
CA ILE A 344 -1.25 -24.09 -7.55
C ILE A 344 -0.39 -25.37 -7.65
N ALA A 345 0.91 -25.22 -7.94
CA ALA A 345 1.83 -26.36 -7.97
C ALA A 345 1.93 -27.03 -6.59
N LEU A 346 1.94 -26.23 -5.51
CA LEU A 346 1.96 -26.73 -4.15
C LEU A 346 0.66 -27.47 -3.79
N LEU A 347 -0.50 -26.87 -4.09
CA LEU A 347 -1.80 -27.50 -3.86
C LEU A 347 -1.95 -28.82 -4.63
N LYS A 348 -1.53 -28.85 -5.90
CA LYS A 348 -1.49 -30.09 -6.68
C LYS A 348 -0.71 -31.19 -5.95
N THR A 349 0.46 -30.85 -5.41
CA THR A 349 1.30 -31.81 -4.66
C THR A 349 0.59 -32.33 -3.40
N VAL A 350 -0.06 -31.44 -2.64
CA VAL A 350 -0.77 -31.82 -1.42
C VAL A 350 -1.98 -32.71 -1.73
N LEU A 351 -2.79 -32.34 -2.73
CA LEU A 351 -3.99 -33.08 -3.11
C LEU A 351 -3.66 -34.45 -3.71
N LEU A 352 -2.62 -34.54 -4.54
CA LEU A 352 -2.12 -35.86 -5.02
C LEU A 352 -1.62 -36.73 -3.87
N GLY A 353 -0.88 -36.16 -2.91
CA GLY A 353 -0.43 -36.86 -1.73
C GLY A 353 -1.61 -37.43 -0.89
N LEU A 354 -2.73 -36.72 -0.83
CA LEU A 354 -3.96 -37.24 -0.18
C LEU A 354 -4.55 -38.44 -0.92
N TYR A 355 -4.65 -38.37 -2.25
CA TYR A 355 -5.13 -39.49 -3.06
C TYR A 355 -4.20 -40.73 -2.98
N GLU A 356 -2.89 -40.49 -3.00
CA GLU A 356 -1.88 -41.58 -2.91
C GLU A 356 -1.88 -42.27 -1.54
N SER A 357 -2.02 -41.48 -0.46
CA SER A 357 -2.05 -42.05 0.90
C SER A 357 -3.41 -42.65 1.27
N HIS A 358 -4.51 -42.22 0.62
CA HIS A 358 -5.87 -42.68 0.89
C HIS A 358 -6.60 -43.03 -0.42
N PRO A 359 -6.32 -44.18 -1.03
CA PRO A 359 -6.88 -44.56 -2.34
C PRO A 359 -8.41 -44.70 -2.37
N LYS A 360 -9.06 -44.80 -1.21
CA LYS A 360 -10.52 -44.86 -1.07
C LYS A 360 -11.14 -43.54 -0.65
N LEU A 361 -10.38 -42.45 -0.74
CA LEU A 361 -10.83 -41.12 -0.30
C LEU A 361 -12.13 -40.69 -0.99
N ASN A 362 -13.16 -40.48 -0.20
CA ASN A 362 -14.49 -40.04 -0.65
C ASN A 362 -14.68 -38.57 -0.34
N VAL A 363 -14.37 -37.71 -1.31
CA VAL A 363 -14.50 -36.25 -1.14
C VAL A 363 -15.94 -35.82 -1.39
N ALA A 364 -16.63 -35.35 -0.34
CA ALA A 364 -17.99 -34.84 -0.39
C ALA A 364 -18.05 -33.37 -0.79
N SER A 365 -17.09 -32.57 -0.39
CA SER A 365 -16.96 -31.19 -0.84
C SER A 365 -15.54 -30.64 -0.72
N VAL A 366 -15.20 -29.70 -1.60
CA VAL A 366 -13.99 -28.90 -1.53
C VAL A 366 -14.35 -27.41 -1.57
N THR A 367 -13.84 -26.65 -0.61
CA THR A 367 -14.07 -25.21 -0.51
C THR A 367 -12.76 -24.45 -0.48
N THR A 368 -12.63 -23.46 -1.34
CA THR A 368 -11.46 -22.58 -1.37
C THR A 368 -11.73 -21.24 -0.70
N THR A 369 -10.72 -20.66 -0.09
CA THR A 369 -10.74 -19.32 0.51
C THR A 369 -9.37 -18.63 0.39
N GLY A 370 -9.27 -17.37 0.82
CA GLY A 370 -8.04 -16.57 0.78
C GLY A 370 -7.83 -15.82 -0.55
N TYR A 371 -6.71 -15.13 -0.68
CA TYR A 371 -6.40 -14.31 -1.87
C TYR A 371 -6.32 -15.09 -3.18
N GLY A 372 -5.93 -16.36 -3.12
CA GLY A 372 -5.86 -17.26 -4.28
C GLY A 372 -7.12 -18.11 -4.50
N GLU A 373 -8.24 -17.80 -3.82
CA GLU A 373 -9.49 -18.57 -3.87
C GLU A 373 -9.96 -18.86 -5.29
N ASP A 374 -10.15 -17.81 -6.11
CA ASP A 374 -10.66 -17.96 -7.47
C ASP A 374 -9.75 -18.81 -8.36
N LEU A 375 -8.42 -18.65 -8.20
CA LEU A 375 -7.45 -19.41 -8.97
C LEU A 375 -7.44 -20.90 -8.55
N ALA A 376 -7.45 -21.17 -7.25
CA ALA A 376 -7.50 -22.55 -6.74
C ALA A 376 -8.82 -23.23 -7.08
N LYS A 377 -9.96 -22.51 -6.97
CA LYS A 377 -11.27 -23.00 -7.35
C LYS A 377 -11.33 -23.39 -8.83
N ALA A 378 -10.87 -22.49 -9.70
CA ALA A 378 -10.88 -22.73 -11.15
C ALA A 378 -9.91 -23.84 -11.57
N ALA A 379 -8.71 -23.91 -10.94
CA ALA A 379 -7.69 -24.88 -11.26
C ALA A 379 -8.09 -26.33 -10.91
N PHE A 380 -8.73 -26.52 -9.77
CA PHE A 380 -9.02 -27.85 -9.24
C PHE A 380 -10.51 -28.22 -9.24
N HIS A 381 -11.37 -27.38 -9.80
CA HIS A 381 -12.83 -27.54 -9.84
C HIS A 381 -13.46 -27.68 -8.44
N ALA A 382 -12.97 -26.87 -7.48
CA ALA A 382 -13.53 -26.91 -6.14
C ALA A 382 -15.02 -26.46 -6.16
N ASP A 383 -15.86 -27.14 -5.35
CA ASP A 383 -17.30 -26.95 -5.33
C ASP A 383 -17.69 -25.52 -4.94
N PHE A 384 -17.03 -25.00 -3.90
CA PHE A 384 -17.36 -23.69 -3.33
C PHE A 384 -16.13 -22.80 -3.24
N GLY A 385 -16.37 -21.50 -3.33
CA GLY A 385 -15.46 -20.46 -2.92
C GLY A 385 -16.10 -19.62 -1.84
N VAL A 386 -15.42 -19.31 -0.77
CA VAL A 386 -15.92 -18.52 0.35
C VAL A 386 -14.95 -17.42 0.71
N VAL A 387 -15.47 -16.22 0.98
CA VAL A 387 -14.63 -15.10 1.40
C VAL A 387 -13.93 -15.44 2.71
N GLU A 388 -12.67 -15.07 2.82
CA GLU A 388 -11.80 -15.38 3.96
C GLU A 388 -12.42 -14.96 5.30
N THR A 389 -13.10 -13.79 5.35
CA THR A 389 -13.81 -13.29 6.53
C THR A 389 -14.89 -14.26 7.01
N VAL A 390 -15.68 -14.81 6.08
CA VAL A 390 -16.74 -15.78 6.39
C VAL A 390 -16.14 -17.12 6.84
N ALA A 391 -15.06 -17.59 6.20
CA ALA A 391 -14.37 -18.80 6.61
C ALA A 391 -13.84 -18.69 8.05
N HIS A 392 -13.13 -17.60 8.36
CA HIS A 392 -12.60 -17.35 9.70
C HIS A 392 -13.69 -17.22 10.77
N PHE A 393 -14.78 -16.53 10.44
CA PHE A 393 -15.94 -16.41 11.33
C PHE A 393 -16.63 -17.76 11.56
N THR A 394 -16.84 -18.53 10.49
CA THR A 394 -17.43 -19.87 10.57
C THR A 394 -16.65 -20.78 11.52
N ALA A 395 -15.30 -20.77 11.40
CA ALA A 395 -14.45 -21.55 12.30
C ALA A 395 -14.52 -21.06 13.74
N ALA A 396 -14.42 -19.75 13.98
CA ALA A 396 -14.47 -19.19 15.33
C ALA A 396 -15.83 -19.45 16.01
N LYS A 397 -16.94 -19.27 15.31
CA LYS A 397 -18.30 -19.53 15.80
C LYS A 397 -18.55 -21.01 16.11
N HIS A 398 -17.99 -21.93 15.30
CA HIS A 398 -18.06 -23.36 15.56
C HIS A 398 -17.29 -23.72 16.84
N PHE A 399 -16.10 -23.13 17.02
CA PHE A 399 -15.24 -23.34 18.18
C PHE A 399 -15.78 -22.65 19.45
N MET A 400 -16.29 -21.44 19.33
CA MET A 400 -16.84 -20.60 20.40
C MET A 400 -18.14 -19.94 19.90
N PRO A 401 -19.32 -20.54 20.14
CA PRO A 401 -20.60 -20.04 19.63
C PRO A 401 -20.97 -18.63 20.09
N ASP A 402 -20.45 -18.20 21.24
CA ASP A 402 -20.69 -16.91 21.88
C ASP A 402 -19.50 -15.93 21.72
N VAL A 403 -18.70 -16.08 20.65
CA VAL A 403 -17.58 -15.19 20.34
C VAL A 403 -18.07 -13.75 20.10
N ASP A 404 -17.43 -12.79 20.80
CA ASP A 404 -17.70 -11.36 20.69
C ASP A 404 -16.76 -10.66 19.71
N PHE A 405 -15.51 -11.12 19.66
CA PHE A 405 -14.46 -10.50 18.85
C PHE A 405 -13.46 -11.54 18.33
N ILE A 406 -13.12 -11.41 17.07
CA ILE A 406 -12.14 -12.28 16.41
C ILE A 406 -10.98 -11.42 15.92
N ILE A 407 -9.76 -11.85 16.23
CA ILE A 407 -8.55 -11.20 15.77
C ILE A 407 -7.71 -12.21 15.01
N ASP A 408 -7.60 -12.00 13.70
CA ASP A 408 -6.75 -12.80 12.83
C ASP A 408 -5.52 -11.99 12.44
N ILE A 409 -4.33 -12.48 12.82
CA ILE A 409 -3.06 -11.90 12.41
C ILE A 409 -2.30 -12.90 11.56
N GLY A 410 -2.35 -12.66 10.26
CA GLY A 410 -1.64 -13.42 9.26
C GLY A 410 -0.17 -13.01 9.10
N GLY A 411 0.46 -13.49 8.04
CA GLY A 411 1.83 -13.11 7.69
C GLY A 411 1.95 -11.69 7.15
N GLN A 412 0.99 -11.22 6.38
CA GLN A 412 1.04 -9.93 5.68
C GLN A 412 -0.12 -8.99 6.02
N ASP A 413 -1.23 -9.51 6.47
CA ASP A 413 -2.44 -8.79 6.75
C ASP A 413 -2.98 -9.11 8.15
N MET A 414 -3.89 -8.29 8.59
CA MET A 414 -4.62 -8.46 9.83
C MET A 414 -6.09 -8.18 9.57
N LYS A 415 -6.94 -9.02 10.14
CA LYS A 415 -8.39 -8.88 10.09
C LYS A 415 -8.95 -9.01 11.49
N CYS A 416 -9.86 -8.12 11.84
CA CYS A 416 -10.57 -8.21 13.11
C CYS A 416 -12.07 -8.07 12.84
N PHE A 417 -12.86 -8.84 13.54
CA PHE A 417 -14.31 -8.87 13.38
C PHE A 417 -14.98 -8.65 14.73
N LYS A 418 -15.86 -7.68 14.80
CA LYS A 418 -16.77 -7.52 15.91
C LYS A 418 -18.03 -8.31 15.63
N ILE A 419 -18.49 -9.07 16.61
CA ILE A 419 -19.67 -9.93 16.49
C ILE A 419 -20.73 -9.40 17.46
N GLU A 420 -21.92 -9.13 16.96
CA GLU A 420 -23.06 -8.71 17.74
C GLU A 420 -24.29 -9.52 17.29
N ASN A 421 -25.05 -10.06 18.20
CA ASN A 421 -26.23 -10.89 17.91
C ASN A 421 -25.95 -12.11 17.01
N GLY A 422 -24.73 -12.64 17.10
CA GLY A 422 -24.31 -13.81 16.33
C GLY A 422 -23.98 -13.58 14.87
N ALA A 423 -23.87 -12.31 14.44
CA ALA A 423 -23.47 -11.88 13.10
C ALA A 423 -22.31 -10.87 13.17
N ILE A 424 -21.56 -10.71 12.08
CA ILE A 424 -20.47 -9.72 11.97
C ILE A 424 -21.09 -8.32 11.93
N SER A 425 -20.80 -7.48 12.94
CA SER A 425 -21.28 -6.09 13.03
C SER A 425 -20.26 -5.06 12.54
N ASP A 426 -18.95 -5.36 12.62
CA ASP A 426 -17.89 -4.48 12.09
C ASP A 426 -16.68 -5.30 11.65
N ILE A 427 -15.97 -4.81 10.63
CA ILE A 427 -14.78 -5.45 10.05
C ILE A 427 -13.63 -4.45 9.98
N PHE A 428 -12.57 -4.72 10.72
CA PHE A 428 -11.34 -3.94 10.71
C PHE A 428 -10.27 -4.69 9.88
N LEU A 429 -9.78 -4.07 8.82
CA LEU A 429 -8.79 -4.67 7.94
C LEU A 429 -7.53 -3.81 7.87
N ASN A 430 -6.39 -4.44 8.01
CA ASN A 430 -5.10 -3.81 7.75
C ASN A 430 -4.38 -4.52 6.59
N GLU A 431 -4.73 -4.15 5.38
CA GLU A 431 -4.14 -4.68 4.15
C GLU A 431 -2.96 -3.83 3.65
N ALA A 432 -2.90 -2.59 4.10
CA ALA A 432 -1.93 -1.61 3.60
C ALA A 432 -0.60 -1.62 4.35
N CYS A 433 -0.51 -2.25 5.52
CA CYS A 433 0.70 -2.18 6.35
C CYS A 433 0.92 -3.46 7.15
N SER A 434 2.04 -4.13 6.93
CA SER A 434 2.42 -5.36 7.67
C SER A 434 2.98 -5.09 9.09
N SER A 435 2.93 -3.85 9.59
CA SER A 435 3.54 -3.50 10.89
C SER A 435 2.87 -4.13 12.13
N GLY A 436 1.74 -4.77 11.96
CA GLY A 436 1.08 -5.58 12.99
C GLY A 436 1.03 -7.06 12.65
N CYS A 437 1.76 -7.53 11.63
CA CYS A 437 1.66 -8.87 11.07
C CYS A 437 2.95 -9.69 11.27
N GLY A 438 2.90 -11.00 11.00
CA GLY A 438 4.03 -11.91 11.21
C GLY A 438 5.28 -11.56 10.41
N SER A 439 5.13 -11.03 9.19
CA SER A 439 6.26 -10.60 8.36
C SER A 439 7.09 -9.46 8.95
N PHE A 440 6.49 -8.66 9.83
CA PHE A 440 7.20 -7.65 10.60
C PHE A 440 8.29 -8.29 11.47
N LEU A 441 7.91 -9.28 12.30
CA LEU A 441 8.85 -10.01 13.15
C LEU A 441 9.88 -10.78 12.34
N GLN A 442 9.47 -11.43 11.24
CA GLN A 442 10.36 -12.16 10.35
C GLN A 442 11.43 -11.23 9.74
N THR A 443 11.06 -10.02 9.33
CA THR A 443 12.00 -9.05 8.77
C THR A 443 13.08 -8.67 9.77
N PHE A 444 12.71 -8.42 11.03
CA PHE A 444 13.69 -8.08 12.08
C PHE A 444 14.53 -9.27 12.54
N ALA A 445 13.94 -10.46 12.67
CA ALA A 445 14.68 -11.68 12.97
C ALA A 445 15.78 -11.92 11.93
N GLN A 446 15.45 -11.87 10.65
CA GLN A 446 16.41 -12.04 9.55
C GLN A 446 17.48 -10.93 9.53
N ALA A 447 17.09 -9.68 9.78
CA ALA A 447 18.04 -8.58 9.85
C ALA A 447 19.06 -8.75 10.99
N LEU A 448 18.65 -9.44 12.07
CA LEU A 448 19.50 -9.76 13.22
C LEU A 448 20.20 -11.13 13.11
N GLY A 449 19.96 -11.88 12.01
CA GLY A 449 20.63 -13.16 11.74
C GLY A 449 19.98 -14.38 12.39
N TYR A 450 18.70 -14.30 12.77
CA TYR A 450 17.97 -15.37 13.43
C TYR A 450 16.82 -15.91 12.57
N ASP A 451 16.47 -17.20 12.77
CA ASP A 451 15.16 -17.72 12.39
C ASP A 451 14.05 -17.07 13.25
N VAL A 452 12.89 -16.83 12.67
CA VAL A 452 11.81 -16.11 13.39
C VAL A 452 11.33 -16.87 14.63
N LYS A 453 11.29 -18.21 14.59
CA LYS A 453 10.83 -19.02 15.75
C LYS A 453 11.82 -18.95 16.90
N ASP A 454 13.11 -18.99 16.61
CA ASP A 454 14.15 -18.91 17.64
C ASP A 454 14.26 -17.47 18.16
N PHE A 455 14.18 -16.48 17.29
CA PHE A 455 14.17 -15.08 17.68
C PHE A 455 13.05 -14.76 18.69
N THR A 456 11.84 -15.23 18.45
CA THR A 456 10.70 -14.95 19.33
C THR A 456 10.78 -15.66 20.68
N LYS A 457 11.41 -16.85 20.74
CA LYS A 457 11.67 -17.53 22.02
C LYS A 457 12.64 -16.75 22.91
N LEU A 458 13.63 -16.07 22.32
CA LEU A 458 14.57 -15.24 23.08
C LEU A 458 13.84 -14.17 23.89
N GLY A 459 12.74 -13.61 23.36
CA GLY A 459 12.00 -12.55 24.04
C GLY A 459 11.10 -13.00 25.18
N LEU A 460 10.84 -14.31 25.37
CA LEU A 460 9.90 -14.79 26.40
C LEU A 460 10.27 -14.41 27.81
N PHE A 461 11.55 -14.50 28.15
CA PHE A 461 12.10 -14.21 29.50
C PHE A 461 13.06 -13.02 29.50
N ALA A 462 12.90 -12.11 28.52
CA ALA A 462 13.67 -10.86 28.49
C ALA A 462 13.38 -10.05 29.76
N ASP A 463 14.42 -9.63 30.45
CA ASP A 463 14.34 -8.93 31.74
C ASP A 463 13.91 -7.47 31.63
N ARG A 464 14.27 -6.82 30.50
CA ARG A 464 14.02 -5.40 30.24
C ARG A 464 13.58 -5.14 28.79
N PRO A 465 12.43 -5.64 28.33
CA PRO A 465 11.93 -5.42 26.99
C PRO A 465 12.02 -3.96 26.55
N VAL A 466 12.57 -3.69 25.37
CA VAL A 466 12.69 -2.32 24.85
C VAL A 466 11.31 -1.71 24.58
N ASP A 467 11.07 -0.48 25.02
CA ASP A 467 9.87 0.25 24.62
C ASP A 467 10.03 0.84 23.20
N LEU A 468 9.59 0.10 22.23
CA LEU A 468 9.62 0.50 20.81
C LEU A 468 8.37 1.27 20.36
N GLY A 469 7.34 1.31 21.22
CA GLY A 469 6.07 1.95 20.91
C GLY A 469 5.28 1.27 19.79
N SER A 470 4.33 2.00 19.19
CA SER A 470 3.52 1.57 18.04
C SER A 470 3.92 2.34 16.78
N ARG A 471 4.82 1.79 15.96
CA ARG A 471 5.34 2.44 14.75
C ARG A 471 5.26 1.50 13.56
N CYS A 472 5.21 2.06 12.35
CA CYS A 472 5.32 1.24 11.14
C CYS A 472 6.72 0.62 11.03
N THR A 473 6.86 -0.43 10.23
CA THR A 473 8.11 -1.19 10.04
C THR A 473 9.32 -0.31 9.71
N VAL A 474 9.10 0.73 8.91
CA VAL A 474 10.14 1.68 8.48
C VAL A 474 10.68 2.49 9.66
N PHE A 475 9.81 3.14 10.42
CA PHE A 475 10.21 3.88 11.63
C PHE A 475 10.70 2.98 12.74
N MET A 476 10.21 1.74 12.81
CA MET A 476 10.64 0.75 13.76
C MET A 476 12.10 0.35 13.56
N ASN A 477 12.57 0.29 12.33
CA ASN A 477 13.97 -0.01 12.02
C ASN A 477 14.91 0.99 12.69
N SER A 478 14.59 2.28 12.59
CA SER A 478 15.35 3.34 13.28
C SER A 478 15.30 3.18 14.80
N SER A 479 14.14 2.78 15.37
CA SER A 479 13.98 2.57 16.82
C SER A 479 14.78 1.36 17.31
N VAL A 480 14.77 0.25 16.56
CA VAL A 480 15.57 -0.95 16.87
C VAL A 480 17.06 -0.62 16.83
N LYS A 481 17.54 0.10 15.82
CA LYS A 481 18.93 0.53 15.73
C LYS A 481 19.34 1.48 16.86
N GLN A 482 18.45 2.38 17.25
CA GLN A 482 18.71 3.22 18.38
C GLN A 482 18.83 2.40 19.67
N ALA A 483 17.92 1.43 19.88
CA ALA A 483 18.00 0.53 21.04
C ALA A 483 19.31 -0.27 21.05
N GLN A 484 19.78 -0.75 19.88
CA GLN A 484 21.11 -1.40 19.76
C GLN A 484 22.26 -0.46 20.13
N LYS A 485 22.22 0.79 19.68
CA LYS A 485 23.20 1.82 20.05
C LYS A 485 23.16 2.12 21.55
N ASP A 486 21.99 2.04 22.17
CA ASP A 486 21.78 2.25 23.59
C ASP A 486 22.05 0.99 24.43
N GLY A 487 22.61 -0.08 23.85
CA GLY A 487 23.08 -1.29 24.52
C GLY A 487 22.02 -2.36 24.79
N ALA A 488 20.86 -2.32 24.12
CA ALA A 488 19.82 -3.34 24.31
C ALA A 488 20.26 -4.71 23.76
N SER A 489 20.02 -5.78 24.53
CA SER A 489 20.27 -7.15 24.08
C SER A 489 19.25 -7.60 23.02
N VAL A 490 19.58 -8.65 22.30
CA VAL A 490 18.69 -9.23 21.27
C VAL A 490 17.39 -9.75 21.90
N GLU A 491 17.48 -10.31 23.11
CA GLU A 491 16.31 -10.78 23.87
C GLU A 491 15.36 -9.63 24.18
N ASN A 492 15.87 -8.51 24.67
CA ASN A 492 15.12 -7.32 25.00
C ASN A 492 14.50 -6.64 23.77
N ILE A 493 15.21 -6.68 22.62
CA ILE A 493 14.68 -6.20 21.34
C ILE A 493 13.58 -7.13 20.82
N SER A 494 13.74 -8.45 20.92
CA SER A 494 12.74 -9.44 20.50
C SER A 494 11.42 -9.29 21.25
N ALA A 495 11.50 -9.15 22.58
CA ALA A 495 10.33 -8.90 23.42
C ALA A 495 9.66 -7.56 23.06
N GLY A 496 10.45 -6.49 22.90
CA GLY A 496 9.96 -5.17 22.50
C GLY A 496 9.25 -5.17 21.14
N LEU A 497 9.75 -5.90 20.16
CA LEU A 497 9.13 -6.07 18.85
C LEU A 497 7.81 -6.86 18.95
N SER A 498 7.76 -7.92 19.73
CA SER A 498 6.52 -8.69 19.97
C SER A 498 5.43 -7.83 20.62
N ILE A 499 5.78 -7.00 21.59
CA ILE A 499 4.87 -6.02 22.20
C ILE A 499 4.44 -4.96 21.18
N SER A 500 5.35 -4.48 20.32
CA SER A 500 5.04 -3.48 19.30
C SER A 500 4.07 -3.97 18.23
N VAL A 501 4.16 -5.25 17.80
CA VAL A 501 3.17 -5.88 16.92
C VAL A 501 1.77 -5.75 17.51
N VAL A 502 1.63 -6.08 18.78
CA VAL A 502 0.35 -6.02 19.50
C VAL A 502 -0.16 -4.58 19.62
N LYS A 503 0.71 -3.64 20.01
CA LYS A 503 0.34 -2.21 20.08
C LYS A 503 -0.10 -1.66 18.73
N ASN A 504 0.52 -2.08 17.63
CA ASN A 504 0.07 -1.71 16.29
C ASN A 504 -1.31 -2.30 15.97
N ALA A 505 -1.56 -3.57 16.33
CA ALA A 505 -2.86 -4.20 16.15
C ALA A 505 -3.97 -3.44 16.90
N ILE A 506 -3.79 -3.23 18.16
CA ILE A 506 -4.80 -2.62 19.05
C ILE A 506 -5.04 -1.15 18.70
N TYR A 507 -3.98 -0.34 18.69
CA TYR A 507 -4.12 1.13 18.61
C TYR A 507 -4.21 1.68 17.18
N LYS A 508 -3.73 0.95 16.14
CA LYS A 508 -3.73 1.45 14.78
C LYS A 508 -4.81 0.82 13.90
N VAL A 509 -5.15 -0.45 14.15
CA VAL A 509 -6.10 -1.20 13.32
C VAL A 509 -7.46 -1.25 14.00
N ILE A 510 -7.53 -1.84 15.19
CA ILE A 510 -8.77 -1.97 15.96
C ILE A 510 -9.22 -0.62 16.49
N ARG A 511 -8.26 0.22 16.92
CA ARG A 511 -8.46 1.52 17.57
C ARG A 511 -9.25 1.41 18.90
N ALA A 512 -9.11 0.28 19.57
CA ALA A 512 -9.73 0.07 20.87
C ALA A 512 -9.13 1.03 21.90
N SER A 513 -10.01 1.72 22.65
CA SER A 513 -9.63 2.62 23.74
C SER A 513 -9.63 1.91 25.08
N SER A 514 -10.37 0.81 25.18
CA SER A 514 -10.45 -0.01 26.41
C SER A 514 -10.66 -1.49 26.10
N PRO A 515 -10.33 -2.40 27.03
CA PRO A 515 -10.56 -3.84 26.89
C PRO A 515 -12.04 -4.21 26.66
N GLU A 516 -12.96 -3.46 27.24
CA GLU A 516 -14.40 -3.73 27.18
C GLU A 516 -14.94 -3.63 25.72
N GLU A 517 -14.26 -2.86 24.86
CA GLU A 517 -14.64 -2.72 23.45
C GLU A 517 -14.44 -4.01 22.66
N LEU A 518 -13.57 -4.93 23.13
CA LEU A 518 -13.34 -6.24 22.52
C LEU A 518 -14.33 -7.32 23.00
N GLY A 519 -15.19 -7.00 24.00
CA GLY A 519 -16.06 -7.99 24.62
C GLY A 519 -15.33 -8.92 25.58
N ARG A 520 -15.97 -10.05 25.94
CA ARG A 520 -15.45 -11.03 26.91
C ARG A 520 -14.93 -12.31 26.25
N HIS A 521 -15.47 -12.67 25.10
CA HIS A 521 -15.17 -13.91 24.38
C HIS A 521 -14.36 -13.57 23.12
N VAL A 522 -13.04 -13.41 23.34
CA VAL A 522 -12.09 -13.04 22.27
C VAL A 522 -11.37 -14.27 21.76
N VAL A 523 -11.51 -14.54 20.46
CA VAL A 523 -10.76 -15.60 19.75
C VAL A 523 -9.65 -14.96 18.95
N VAL A 524 -8.42 -15.42 19.17
CA VAL A 524 -7.25 -15.01 18.38
C VAL A 524 -6.81 -16.13 17.46
N GLN A 525 -6.53 -15.80 16.21
CA GLN A 525 -6.19 -16.76 15.16
C GLN A 525 -5.17 -16.15 14.19
N GLY A 526 -4.76 -16.95 13.20
CA GLY A 526 -3.67 -16.61 12.30
C GLY A 526 -2.30 -17.10 12.76
N GLY A 527 -1.39 -17.27 11.81
CA GLY A 527 -0.07 -17.86 12.06
C GLY A 527 0.80 -17.10 13.05
N THR A 528 0.59 -15.80 13.19
CA THR A 528 1.36 -14.94 14.11
C THR A 528 1.09 -15.30 15.58
N PHE A 529 -0.09 -15.80 15.93
CA PHE A 529 -0.41 -16.20 17.30
C PHE A 529 0.16 -17.57 17.73
N TYR A 530 0.86 -18.28 16.84
CA TYR A 530 1.74 -19.38 17.28
C TYR A 530 2.96 -18.86 18.03
N ASN A 531 3.28 -17.58 17.91
CA ASN A 531 4.29 -16.89 18.69
C ASN A 531 3.73 -16.55 20.08
N GLU A 532 4.20 -17.28 21.11
CA GLU A 532 3.74 -17.14 22.48
C GLU A 532 4.10 -15.77 23.11
N ALA A 533 5.18 -15.13 22.63
CA ALA A 533 5.54 -13.77 23.07
C ALA A 533 4.50 -12.74 22.59
N VAL A 534 4.00 -12.87 21.33
CA VAL A 534 2.92 -12.03 20.82
C VAL A 534 1.61 -12.30 21.54
N LEU A 535 1.26 -13.57 21.74
CA LEU A 535 0.05 -13.97 22.44
C LEU A 535 0.03 -13.42 23.86
N ARG A 536 1.14 -13.56 24.60
CA ARG A 536 1.27 -13.03 25.96
C ARG A 536 1.27 -11.50 26.00
N ALA A 537 1.96 -10.86 25.07
CA ALA A 537 1.96 -9.41 24.94
C ALA A 537 0.53 -8.87 24.71
N PHE A 538 -0.28 -9.58 23.90
CA PHE A 538 -1.67 -9.19 23.65
C PHE A 538 -2.51 -9.25 24.95
N GLU A 539 -2.41 -10.34 25.70
CA GLU A 539 -3.13 -10.48 26.99
C GLU A 539 -2.70 -9.41 28.01
N LYS A 540 -1.39 -9.12 28.09
CA LYS A 540 -0.88 -8.07 29.01
C LYS A 540 -1.32 -6.66 28.60
N GLU A 541 -1.28 -6.35 27.30
CA GLU A 541 -1.63 -5.00 26.81
C GLU A 541 -3.14 -4.72 26.98
N MET A 542 -3.98 -5.74 26.74
CA MET A 542 -5.44 -5.60 26.86
C MET A 542 -5.98 -5.94 28.24
N GLY A 543 -5.22 -6.60 29.10
CA GLY A 543 -5.69 -7.05 30.41
C GLY A 543 -6.79 -8.11 30.36
N VAL A 544 -6.94 -8.83 29.23
CA VAL A 544 -7.93 -9.89 29.02
C VAL A 544 -7.27 -11.21 28.68
N GLU A 545 -7.88 -12.32 29.12
CA GLU A 545 -7.50 -13.66 28.64
C GLU A 545 -8.20 -13.93 27.31
N VAL A 546 -7.43 -14.44 26.34
CA VAL A 546 -7.96 -14.77 25.00
C VAL A 546 -7.91 -16.26 24.76
N ILE A 547 -8.72 -16.74 23.82
CA ILE A 547 -8.72 -18.12 23.37
C ILE A 547 -7.95 -18.20 22.05
N ARG A 548 -6.89 -19.02 22.08
CA ARG A 548 -6.14 -19.36 20.87
C ARG A 548 -6.30 -20.86 20.58
N PRO A 549 -7.06 -21.26 19.53
CA PRO A 549 -7.15 -22.65 19.10
C PRO A 549 -5.76 -23.22 18.73
N ASN A 550 -5.56 -24.51 18.95
CA ASN A 550 -4.31 -25.20 18.55
C ASN A 550 -4.07 -25.11 17.03
N ILE A 551 -5.13 -24.89 16.25
CA ILE A 551 -5.11 -24.73 14.79
C ILE A 551 -5.17 -23.24 14.36
N ALA A 552 -4.73 -22.32 15.21
CA ALA A 552 -4.86 -20.87 14.97
C ALA A 552 -4.44 -20.44 13.55
N GLY A 553 -3.38 -21.01 12.99
CA GLY A 553 -2.93 -20.73 11.62
C GLY A 553 -3.73 -21.45 10.52
N LEU A 554 -4.65 -22.36 10.87
CA LEU A 554 -5.44 -23.17 9.94
C LEU A 554 -6.94 -22.80 9.95
N MET A 555 -7.33 -21.83 10.76
CA MET A 555 -8.74 -21.46 10.96
C MET A 555 -9.47 -21.10 9.66
N GLY A 556 -8.80 -20.44 8.71
CA GLY A 556 -9.36 -20.18 7.38
C GLY A 556 -9.68 -21.46 6.60
N ALA A 557 -8.75 -22.40 6.54
CA ALA A 557 -8.96 -23.69 5.87
C ALA A 557 -10.01 -24.55 6.60
N TYR A 558 -9.95 -24.60 7.93
CA TYR A 558 -10.94 -25.32 8.73
C TYR A 558 -12.35 -24.74 8.56
N GLY A 559 -12.48 -23.41 8.58
CA GLY A 559 -13.76 -22.74 8.34
C GLY A 559 -14.30 -22.93 6.93
N ALA A 560 -13.42 -22.97 5.92
CA ALA A 560 -13.79 -23.30 4.55
C ALA A 560 -14.34 -24.74 4.45
N ALA A 561 -13.69 -25.71 5.13
CA ALA A 561 -14.19 -27.10 5.19
C ALA A 561 -15.56 -27.17 5.87
N LEU A 562 -15.76 -26.49 7.00
CA LEU A 562 -17.06 -26.40 7.69
C LEU A 562 -18.14 -25.75 6.80
N TYR A 563 -17.79 -24.69 6.07
CA TYR A 563 -18.71 -24.06 5.12
C TYR A 563 -19.15 -25.05 4.03
N GLY A 564 -18.21 -25.76 3.43
CA GLY A 564 -18.47 -26.79 2.44
C GLY A 564 -19.34 -27.91 3.01
N MET A 565 -19.06 -28.38 4.22
CA MET A 565 -19.86 -29.38 4.92
C MET A 565 -21.32 -28.94 5.10
N LYS A 566 -21.55 -27.67 5.47
CA LYS A 566 -22.89 -27.09 5.63
C LYS A 566 -23.65 -26.93 4.31
N LYS A 567 -22.94 -26.60 3.20
CA LYS A 567 -23.57 -26.34 1.88
C LYS A 567 -23.67 -27.59 1.00
N ALA A 568 -22.89 -28.64 1.27
CA ALA A 568 -22.92 -29.88 0.48
C ALA A 568 -24.25 -30.61 0.60
N VAL A 569 -24.76 -31.10 -0.52
CA VAL A 569 -25.96 -31.93 -0.54
C VAL A 569 -25.56 -33.37 -0.19
N LYS A 570 -26.21 -33.95 0.82
CA LYS A 570 -25.92 -35.32 1.24
C LYS A 570 -26.02 -36.34 0.08
N GLY A 571 -24.95 -37.09 -0.11
CA GLY A 571 -24.88 -38.13 -1.14
C GLY A 571 -24.30 -37.67 -2.48
N ASN A 572 -24.00 -36.37 -2.65
CA ASN A 572 -23.26 -35.87 -3.81
C ASN A 572 -21.75 -36.05 -3.60
N HIS A 573 -21.02 -36.27 -4.69
CA HIS A 573 -19.57 -36.26 -4.73
C HIS A 573 -19.09 -34.84 -5.16
N SER A 574 -17.92 -34.44 -4.66
CA SER A 574 -17.26 -33.22 -5.08
C SER A 574 -16.93 -33.19 -6.56
N THR A 575 -16.89 -31.99 -7.14
CA THR A 575 -16.41 -31.74 -8.50
C THR A 575 -14.87 -31.67 -8.60
N LEU A 576 -14.16 -31.88 -7.50
CA LEU A 576 -12.70 -31.89 -7.46
C LEU A 576 -12.14 -32.84 -8.52
N LEU A 577 -11.07 -32.42 -9.20
CA LEU A 577 -10.35 -33.26 -10.15
C LEU A 577 -10.01 -34.60 -9.52
N THR A 578 -10.30 -35.67 -10.21
CA THR A 578 -9.92 -37.05 -9.82
C THR A 578 -8.40 -37.22 -9.83
N GLU A 579 -7.87 -38.25 -9.19
CA GLU A 579 -6.41 -38.52 -9.17
C GLU A 579 -5.79 -38.55 -10.57
N PRO A 580 -6.34 -39.24 -11.61
CA PRO A 580 -5.79 -39.19 -12.96
C PRO A 580 -5.81 -37.82 -13.60
N GLU A 581 -6.90 -37.06 -13.42
CA GLU A 581 -7.02 -35.69 -13.93
C GLU A 581 -6.04 -34.73 -13.23
N MET A 582 -5.89 -34.87 -11.90
CA MET A 582 -4.93 -34.10 -11.11
C MET A 582 -3.49 -34.40 -11.55
N ARG A 583 -3.14 -35.62 -11.88
CA ARG A 583 -1.81 -35.97 -12.42
C ARG A 583 -1.57 -35.34 -13.79
N ALA A 584 -2.57 -35.37 -14.67
CA ALA A 584 -2.51 -34.76 -16.00
C ALA A 584 -2.60 -33.22 -15.97
N PHE A 585 -3.04 -32.61 -14.88
CA PHE A 585 -3.24 -31.17 -14.76
C PHE A 585 -1.93 -30.41 -14.97
N HIS A 586 -1.98 -29.42 -15.85
CA HIS A 586 -0.97 -28.39 -16.04
C HIS A 586 -1.62 -27.02 -16.27
N ARG A 587 -0.87 -25.97 -16.03
CA ARG A 587 -1.31 -24.58 -16.16
C ARG A 587 -0.31 -23.81 -17.03
N GLU A 588 -0.82 -23.04 -17.97
CA GLU A 588 -0.06 -22.07 -18.72
C GLU A 588 -0.51 -20.65 -18.32
N THR A 589 0.44 -19.76 -18.10
CA THR A 589 0.16 -18.38 -17.73
C THR A 589 0.70 -17.44 -18.79
N GLU A 590 -0.20 -16.64 -19.36
CA GLU A 590 0.12 -15.62 -20.36
C GLU A 590 -0.25 -14.24 -19.82
N SER A 591 0.59 -13.27 -20.13
CA SER A 591 0.34 -11.87 -19.81
C SER A 591 0.06 -11.09 -21.10
N ARG A 592 -1.05 -10.35 -21.15
CA ARG A 592 -1.41 -9.54 -22.32
C ARG A 592 -2.09 -8.22 -21.94
N SER A 593 -1.92 -7.20 -22.81
CA SER A 593 -2.72 -5.98 -22.70
C SER A 593 -4.13 -6.20 -23.26
N CYS A 594 -5.15 -5.70 -22.57
CA CYS A 594 -6.55 -5.90 -22.97
C CYS A 594 -6.91 -5.26 -24.31
N GLY A 595 -6.48 -4.00 -24.56
CA GLY A 595 -6.71 -3.28 -25.81
C GLY A 595 -8.19 -2.93 -26.13
N GLN A 596 -9.15 -3.26 -25.25
CA GLN A 596 -10.59 -3.07 -25.53
C GLN A 596 -11.13 -1.69 -25.16
N CYS A 597 -10.37 -0.90 -24.38
CA CYS A 597 -10.72 0.47 -24.00
C CYS A 597 -9.46 1.26 -23.60
N GLY A 598 -9.62 2.56 -23.29
CA GLY A 598 -8.51 3.44 -22.91
C GLY A 598 -7.75 3.02 -21.65
N ASN A 599 -8.34 2.20 -20.79
CA ASN A 599 -7.69 1.68 -19.57
C ASN A 599 -6.56 0.69 -19.90
N ASN A 600 -6.62 0.02 -21.04
CA ASN A 600 -5.62 -0.92 -21.53
C ASN A 600 -5.05 -1.84 -20.44
N CYS A 601 -5.96 -2.52 -19.68
CA CYS A 601 -5.63 -3.33 -18.52
C CYS A 601 -4.57 -4.39 -18.86
N GLN A 602 -3.61 -4.58 -17.98
CA GLN A 602 -2.67 -5.69 -18.05
C GLN A 602 -3.34 -6.93 -17.49
N LEU A 603 -3.62 -7.90 -18.36
CA LEU A 603 -4.31 -9.13 -18.00
C LEU A 603 -3.33 -10.27 -17.76
N THR A 604 -3.60 -11.07 -16.74
CA THR A 604 -2.99 -12.38 -16.55
C THR A 604 -4.01 -13.44 -16.91
N VAL A 605 -3.73 -14.23 -17.95
CA VAL A 605 -4.59 -15.31 -18.43
C VAL A 605 -3.96 -16.64 -18.01
N ASN A 606 -4.64 -17.36 -17.14
CA ASN A 606 -4.29 -18.74 -16.78
C ASN A 606 -5.16 -19.67 -17.63
N THR A 607 -4.53 -20.58 -18.36
CA THR A 607 -5.19 -21.63 -19.16
C THR A 607 -4.86 -22.98 -18.51
N PHE A 608 -5.88 -23.79 -18.24
CA PHE A 608 -5.74 -25.07 -17.62
C PHE A 608 -5.81 -26.20 -18.67
N SER A 609 -5.32 -27.39 -18.28
CA SER A 609 -5.24 -28.55 -19.19
C SER A 609 -6.56 -29.07 -19.74
N ASP A 610 -7.68 -28.75 -19.06
CA ASP A 610 -9.05 -29.05 -19.49
C ASP A 610 -9.64 -28.00 -20.45
N GLY A 611 -8.86 -26.96 -20.78
CA GLY A 611 -9.29 -25.84 -21.63
C GLY A 611 -9.96 -24.71 -20.85
N GLY A 612 -10.17 -24.86 -19.54
CA GLY A 612 -10.66 -23.80 -18.65
C GLY A 612 -9.71 -22.59 -18.65
N ARG A 613 -10.27 -21.38 -18.45
CA ARG A 613 -9.49 -20.15 -18.40
C ARG A 613 -9.90 -19.28 -17.22
N LEU A 614 -8.90 -18.71 -16.56
CA LEU A 614 -9.11 -17.63 -15.59
C LEU A 614 -8.36 -16.39 -16.02
N ILE A 615 -9.08 -15.28 -16.16
CA ILE A 615 -8.51 -13.97 -16.52
C ILE A 615 -8.55 -13.09 -15.28
N SER A 616 -7.42 -12.50 -14.93
CA SER A 616 -7.27 -11.56 -13.82
C SER A 616 -6.57 -10.27 -14.26
N GLY A 617 -6.60 -9.22 -13.43
CA GLY A 617 -6.07 -7.89 -13.75
C GLY A 617 -7.03 -7.02 -14.58
N ASN A 618 -8.23 -7.53 -14.92
CA ASN A 618 -9.29 -6.79 -15.60
C ASN A 618 -10.00 -5.82 -14.65
N ARG A 619 -10.31 -4.62 -15.18
CA ARG A 619 -11.14 -3.62 -14.50
C ARG A 619 -12.63 -3.72 -14.88
N CYS A 620 -13.00 -4.61 -15.78
CA CYS A 620 -14.37 -4.87 -16.24
C CYS A 620 -14.48 -6.30 -16.77
N GLU A 621 -15.69 -6.81 -16.94
CA GLU A 621 -15.95 -8.17 -17.44
C GLU A 621 -15.75 -8.34 -18.95
N ARG A 622 -15.49 -7.27 -19.67
CA ARG A 622 -15.34 -7.30 -21.14
C ARG A 622 -14.27 -8.29 -21.63
N PRO A 623 -13.08 -8.40 -20.99
CA PRO A 623 -12.09 -9.40 -21.41
C PRO A 623 -12.53 -10.85 -21.19
N ILE A 624 -13.50 -11.08 -20.29
CA ILE A 624 -14.01 -12.41 -19.92
C ILE A 624 -15.23 -12.74 -20.75
N THR A 625 -16.21 -11.84 -20.81
CA THR A 625 -17.52 -12.08 -21.40
C THR A 625 -17.64 -11.66 -22.86
N GLY A 626 -16.72 -10.81 -23.33
CA GLY A 626 -16.81 -10.14 -24.63
C GLY A 626 -17.90 -9.06 -24.72
N LYS A 627 -18.67 -8.86 -23.65
CA LYS A 627 -19.79 -7.91 -23.62
C LYS A 627 -19.42 -6.63 -22.87
N LYS A 628 -20.03 -5.52 -23.24
CA LYS A 628 -19.96 -4.28 -22.46
C LYS A 628 -20.78 -4.46 -21.17
N ASP A 629 -20.29 -3.89 -20.07
CA ASP A 629 -21.02 -3.85 -18.80
C ASP A 629 -22.37 -3.13 -18.97
N ASP A 630 -23.34 -3.48 -18.15
CA ASP A 630 -24.67 -2.85 -18.16
C ASP A 630 -24.63 -1.53 -17.40
N ASP A 631 -24.34 -0.45 -18.13
CA ASP A 631 -24.15 0.90 -17.59
C ASP A 631 -25.42 1.49 -16.95
N ARG A 632 -26.60 0.90 -17.18
CA ARG A 632 -27.88 1.42 -16.64
C ARG A 632 -27.94 1.43 -15.09
N TRP A 633 -27.11 0.62 -14.44
CA TRP A 633 -27.02 0.51 -12.99
C TRP A 633 -25.91 1.36 -12.37
N ASN A 634 -25.25 2.20 -13.17
CA ASN A 634 -24.04 2.90 -12.77
C ASN A 634 -24.15 4.41 -12.98
N LEU A 635 -24.42 5.15 -11.90
CA LEU A 635 -24.51 6.61 -11.94
C LEU A 635 -23.15 7.28 -12.22
N TYR A 636 -22.02 6.64 -11.85
CA TYR A 636 -20.68 7.15 -12.18
C TYR A 636 -20.47 7.24 -13.69
N GLU A 637 -20.84 6.19 -14.41
CA GLU A 637 -20.73 6.18 -15.87
C GLU A 637 -21.66 7.22 -16.53
N TYR A 638 -22.88 7.37 -16.01
CA TYR A 638 -23.78 8.42 -16.48
C TYR A 638 -23.19 9.83 -16.28
N LYS A 639 -22.56 10.11 -15.12
CA LYS A 639 -21.89 11.40 -14.85
C LYS A 639 -20.74 11.64 -15.83
N ARG A 640 -19.92 10.61 -16.13
CA ARG A 640 -18.85 10.70 -17.14
C ARG A 640 -19.39 11.06 -18.52
N GLN A 641 -20.44 10.36 -18.97
CA GLN A 641 -21.07 10.57 -20.27
C GLN A 641 -21.71 11.96 -20.35
N LEU A 642 -22.39 12.40 -19.31
CA LEU A 642 -23.01 13.72 -19.22
C LEU A 642 -21.96 14.83 -19.35
N LEU A 643 -20.83 14.69 -18.69
CA LEU A 643 -19.74 15.68 -18.72
C LEU A 643 -19.04 15.72 -20.09
N LEU A 644 -18.77 14.58 -20.70
CA LEU A 644 -18.16 14.49 -22.03
C LEU A 644 -19.11 14.93 -23.17
N GLY A 645 -20.39 15.06 -22.89
CA GLY A 645 -21.39 15.52 -23.89
C GLY A 645 -21.30 17.02 -24.23
N TYR A 646 -20.53 17.80 -23.44
CA TYR A 646 -20.35 19.24 -23.70
C TYR A 646 -19.49 19.49 -24.94
N LYS A 647 -19.99 20.32 -25.86
CA LYS A 647 -19.29 20.66 -27.13
C LYS A 647 -18.40 21.89 -26.97
N PRO A 648 -17.23 21.93 -27.62
CA PRO A 648 -16.21 22.99 -27.39
C PRO A 648 -16.65 24.44 -27.57
N GLY A 649 -17.75 24.71 -28.26
CA GLY A 649 -18.18 26.07 -28.61
C GLY A 649 -17.44 26.66 -29.80
N GLU A 650 -17.83 27.88 -30.22
CA GLU A 650 -17.22 28.62 -31.32
C GLU A 650 -15.96 29.35 -30.85
N ASN A 651 -14.94 29.44 -31.70
CA ASN A 651 -13.74 30.21 -31.45
C ASN A 651 -13.86 31.64 -31.98
N ARG A 652 -14.50 32.54 -31.22
CA ARG A 652 -14.61 33.96 -31.57
C ARG A 652 -13.61 34.85 -30.82
N ARG A 653 -13.18 34.40 -29.63
CA ARG A 653 -12.31 35.18 -28.71
C ARG A 653 -11.06 34.43 -28.25
N GLY A 654 -10.84 33.24 -28.79
CA GLY A 654 -9.69 32.41 -28.46
C GLY A 654 -10.07 31.05 -27.88
N ARG A 655 -9.03 30.26 -27.53
CA ARG A 655 -9.13 28.89 -27.03
C ARG A 655 -8.70 28.85 -25.57
N ILE A 656 -9.57 28.38 -24.69
CA ILE A 656 -9.29 28.26 -23.25
C ILE A 656 -9.22 26.79 -22.85
N GLY A 657 -8.13 26.40 -22.17
CA GLY A 657 -7.96 25.09 -21.57
C GLY A 657 -8.58 25.01 -20.20
N LEU A 658 -9.38 23.96 -19.96
CA LEU A 658 -9.89 23.62 -18.63
C LEU A 658 -9.34 22.25 -18.23
N PRO A 659 -8.58 22.12 -17.11
CA PRO A 659 -8.08 20.84 -16.65
C PRO A 659 -9.20 20.02 -16.01
N LEU A 660 -9.47 18.80 -16.51
CA LEU A 660 -10.48 17.92 -15.98
C LEU A 660 -9.94 17.17 -14.76
N CYS A 661 -9.71 17.90 -13.67
CA CYS A 661 -9.16 17.39 -12.43
C CYS A 661 -9.84 18.02 -11.21
N LEU A 662 -9.73 17.41 -10.05
CA LEU A 662 -10.28 17.87 -8.79
C LEU A 662 -11.73 18.35 -8.93
N ASN A 663 -12.06 19.55 -8.46
CA ASN A 663 -13.42 20.08 -8.49
C ASN A 663 -13.98 20.41 -9.90
N PHE A 664 -13.15 20.38 -10.95
CA PHE A 664 -13.67 20.49 -12.33
C PHE A 664 -14.54 19.29 -12.75
N TRP A 665 -14.45 18.16 -12.08
CA TRP A 665 -15.37 17.06 -12.30
C TRP A 665 -16.85 17.39 -11.97
N GLU A 666 -17.11 18.44 -11.20
CA GLU A 666 -18.44 18.96 -10.92
C GLU A 666 -18.66 20.32 -11.56
N LEU A 667 -17.66 21.19 -11.56
CA LEU A 667 -17.77 22.57 -11.99
C LEU A 667 -17.46 22.78 -13.48
N TYR A 668 -17.09 21.75 -14.21
CA TYR A 668 -16.86 21.86 -15.66
C TYR A 668 -18.07 22.42 -16.42
N PRO A 669 -19.32 22.01 -16.18
CA PRO A 669 -20.50 22.58 -16.82
C PRO A 669 -20.65 24.08 -16.60
N PHE A 670 -20.34 24.55 -15.39
CA PHE A 670 -20.35 25.98 -15.03
C PHE A 670 -19.32 26.76 -15.86
N TRP A 671 -18.05 26.33 -15.81
CA TRP A 671 -16.97 27.04 -16.48
C TRP A 671 -17.04 26.92 -18.00
N HIS A 672 -17.41 25.76 -18.51
CA HIS A 672 -17.65 25.56 -19.94
C HIS A 672 -18.70 26.54 -20.48
N THR A 673 -19.84 26.63 -19.78
CA THR A 673 -20.93 27.51 -20.20
C THR A 673 -20.55 28.98 -20.09
N PHE A 674 -19.84 29.37 -19.03
CA PHE A 674 -19.32 30.73 -18.88
C PHE A 674 -18.46 31.15 -20.09
N PHE A 675 -17.45 30.38 -20.43
CA PHE A 675 -16.51 30.71 -21.50
C PHE A 675 -17.14 30.60 -22.89
N THR A 676 -17.94 29.58 -23.15
CA THR A 676 -18.61 29.44 -24.44
C THR A 676 -19.64 30.53 -24.72
N LYS A 677 -20.36 31.03 -23.71
CA LYS A 677 -21.26 32.16 -23.82
C LYS A 677 -20.51 33.46 -24.14
N LEU A 678 -19.28 33.61 -23.66
CA LEU A 678 -18.40 34.73 -24.00
C LEU A 678 -17.76 34.57 -25.38
N GLY A 679 -17.94 33.44 -26.07
CA GLY A 679 -17.42 33.20 -27.42
C GLY A 679 -16.01 32.59 -27.44
N PHE A 680 -15.56 31.97 -26.34
CA PHE A 680 -14.33 31.20 -26.32
C PHE A 680 -14.62 29.74 -26.70
N GLN A 681 -13.67 29.13 -27.39
CA GLN A 681 -13.66 27.69 -27.59
C GLN A 681 -13.03 27.04 -26.35
N VAL A 682 -13.77 26.20 -25.67
CA VAL A 682 -13.30 25.46 -24.51
C VAL A 682 -12.67 24.14 -24.93
N VAL A 683 -11.46 23.90 -24.48
CA VAL A 683 -10.72 22.65 -24.68
C VAL A 683 -10.46 22.06 -23.31
N HIS A 684 -10.99 20.88 -23.00
CA HIS A 684 -10.65 20.18 -21.77
C HIS A 684 -9.50 19.20 -21.96
N SER A 685 -8.76 18.92 -20.90
CA SER A 685 -7.82 17.78 -20.89
C SER A 685 -8.58 16.45 -20.99
N PRO A 686 -7.96 15.36 -21.48
CA PRO A 686 -8.61 14.06 -21.55
C PRO A 686 -8.96 13.52 -20.14
N MET A 687 -9.75 12.47 -20.09
CA MET A 687 -9.88 11.68 -18.85
C MET A 687 -8.50 11.19 -18.42
N SER A 688 -8.29 11.10 -17.10
CA SER A 688 -7.01 10.67 -16.55
C SER A 688 -6.66 9.24 -17.00
N SER A 689 -5.40 9.02 -17.15
CA SER A 689 -4.81 7.72 -17.48
C SER A 689 -3.42 7.62 -16.86
N ARG A 690 -2.90 6.41 -16.72
CA ARG A 690 -1.54 6.21 -16.23
C ARG A 690 -0.50 6.97 -17.06
N LYS A 691 -0.68 7.05 -18.37
CA LYS A 691 0.20 7.82 -19.25
C LYS A 691 0.20 9.31 -18.87
N LEU A 692 -0.99 9.89 -18.70
CA LEU A 692 -1.15 11.30 -18.31
C LEU A 692 -0.49 11.58 -16.93
N TYR A 693 -0.67 10.67 -15.97
CA TYR A 693 0.00 10.77 -14.66
C TYR A 693 1.52 10.82 -14.79
N LEU A 694 2.12 9.90 -15.57
CA LEU A 694 3.56 9.83 -15.76
C LEU A 694 4.12 11.08 -16.45
N GLU A 695 3.38 11.69 -17.39
CA GLU A 695 3.79 12.94 -18.03
C GLU A 695 3.92 14.11 -17.04
N GLY A 696 3.08 14.14 -15.99
CA GLY A 696 3.12 15.19 -14.96
C GLY A 696 3.98 14.86 -13.73
N GLN A 697 4.49 13.63 -13.61
CA GLN A 697 5.15 13.14 -12.40
C GLN A 697 6.35 13.99 -11.97
N GLY A 698 7.12 14.52 -12.93
CA GLY A 698 8.33 15.30 -12.67
C GLY A 698 8.10 16.64 -11.95
N SER A 699 6.89 17.19 -11.99
CA SER A 699 6.53 18.47 -11.37
C SER A 699 5.80 18.31 -10.02
N ILE A 700 5.54 17.08 -9.55
CA ILE A 700 4.87 16.81 -8.28
C ILE A 700 5.81 17.19 -7.11
N PRO A 701 5.43 18.16 -6.24
CA PRO A 701 6.35 18.69 -5.23
C PRO A 701 6.48 17.81 -3.98
N SER A 702 5.52 16.89 -3.75
CA SER A 702 5.50 16.05 -2.57
C SER A 702 4.82 14.72 -2.83
N ASP A 703 5.46 13.66 -2.36
CA ASP A 703 4.92 12.30 -2.42
C ASP A 703 3.67 12.12 -1.55
N THR A 704 3.49 12.97 -0.54
CA THR A 704 2.34 12.95 0.38
C THR A 704 1.09 13.64 -0.19
N ALA A 705 1.16 14.31 -1.34
CA ALA A 705 -0.02 14.86 -2.00
C ALA A 705 -1.01 13.72 -2.36
N CYS A 706 -2.31 13.95 -2.19
CA CYS A 706 -3.31 12.95 -2.54
C CYS A 706 -3.29 12.65 -4.05
N PHE A 707 -3.58 11.42 -4.44
CA PHE A 707 -3.49 10.98 -5.83
C PHE A 707 -4.29 11.83 -6.83
N PRO A 708 -5.55 12.26 -6.52
CA PRO A 708 -6.29 13.17 -7.41
C PRO A 708 -5.57 14.51 -7.67
N ALA A 709 -4.84 15.03 -6.71
CA ALA A 709 -4.05 16.25 -6.88
C ALA A 709 -2.80 16.01 -7.74
N LYS A 710 -2.13 14.85 -7.59
CA LYS A 710 -0.99 14.47 -8.42
C LYS A 710 -1.37 14.36 -9.91
N LEU A 711 -2.57 13.88 -10.22
CA LEU A 711 -3.09 13.81 -11.58
C LEU A 711 -3.20 15.19 -12.25
N ALA A 712 -3.49 16.25 -11.48
CA ALA A 712 -3.62 17.60 -12.02
C ALA A 712 -2.36 18.07 -12.77
N HIS A 713 -1.17 17.65 -12.36
CA HIS A 713 0.09 17.94 -13.05
C HIS A 713 0.10 17.45 -14.50
N GLY A 714 -0.36 16.22 -14.72
CA GLY A 714 -0.47 15.65 -16.08
C GLY A 714 -1.50 16.39 -16.95
N HIS A 715 -2.62 16.83 -16.37
CA HIS A 715 -3.62 17.61 -17.07
C HIS A 715 -3.07 18.96 -17.52
N ILE A 716 -2.29 19.62 -16.69
CA ILE A 716 -1.65 20.91 -17.02
C ILE A 716 -0.57 20.71 -18.09
N GLU A 717 0.29 19.71 -17.96
CA GLU A 717 1.30 19.36 -18.99
C GLU A 717 0.66 19.09 -20.36
N PHE A 718 -0.46 18.37 -20.37
CA PHE A 718 -1.20 18.10 -21.61
C PHE A 718 -1.74 19.38 -22.24
N LEU A 719 -2.42 20.24 -21.48
CA LEU A 719 -3.00 21.48 -21.99
C LEU A 719 -1.95 22.46 -22.49
N ALA A 720 -0.83 22.58 -21.78
CA ALA A 720 0.27 23.48 -22.15
C ALA A 720 0.86 23.14 -23.54
N LYS A 721 0.85 21.85 -23.94
CA LYS A 721 1.34 21.39 -25.24
C LYS A 721 0.42 21.76 -26.42
N LEU A 722 -0.84 22.18 -26.15
CA LEU A 722 -1.83 22.44 -27.20
C LEU A 722 -1.77 23.85 -27.80
N GLY A 723 -0.90 24.73 -27.31
CA GLY A 723 -0.78 26.12 -27.80
C GLY A 723 -2.09 26.89 -27.66
N LEU A 724 -2.72 26.83 -26.47
CA LEU A 724 -3.96 27.53 -26.13
C LEU A 724 -3.67 28.99 -25.78
N ASP A 725 -4.67 29.87 -25.94
CA ASP A 725 -4.55 31.29 -25.56
C ASP A 725 -4.42 31.46 -24.04
N ALA A 726 -5.07 30.57 -23.27
CA ALA A 726 -4.89 30.49 -21.82
C ALA A 726 -5.34 29.12 -21.29
N ILE A 727 -4.79 28.74 -20.12
CA ILE A 727 -5.33 27.69 -19.27
C ILE A 727 -5.98 28.37 -18.06
N PHE A 728 -7.22 28.03 -17.74
CA PHE A 728 -7.97 28.57 -16.61
C PHE A 728 -8.17 27.52 -15.54
N TYR A 729 -7.64 27.78 -14.36
CA TYR A 729 -7.83 26.94 -13.17
C TYR A 729 -7.82 27.80 -11.91
N PRO A 730 -8.99 28.29 -11.45
CA PRO A 730 -9.06 29.26 -10.35
C PRO A 730 -8.85 28.61 -8.99
N CYS A 731 -8.30 29.37 -8.04
CA CYS A 731 -8.31 29.05 -6.63
C CYS A 731 -9.69 29.31 -6.04
N MET A 732 -10.26 28.31 -5.34
CA MET A 732 -11.64 28.37 -4.84
C MET A 732 -11.72 27.92 -3.39
N THR A 733 -11.68 28.84 -2.45
CA THR A 733 -11.77 28.54 -1.00
C THR A 733 -13.17 28.03 -0.62
N TYR A 734 -14.21 28.64 -1.17
CA TYR A 734 -15.62 28.32 -0.91
C TYR A 734 -16.29 27.69 -2.12
N ASN A 735 -17.16 26.74 -1.86
CA ASN A 735 -18.07 26.17 -2.85
C ASN A 735 -19.49 26.78 -2.71
N ILE A 736 -20.41 26.35 -3.54
CA ILE A 736 -21.85 26.70 -3.42
C ILE A 736 -22.37 26.15 -2.10
N ASP A 737 -23.14 26.94 -1.36
CA ASP A 737 -23.81 26.53 -0.14
C ASP A 737 -25.03 25.65 -0.47
N GLU A 738 -25.02 24.42 -0.01
CA GLU A 738 -26.09 23.45 -0.20
C GLU A 738 -27.02 23.33 1.02
N GLY A 739 -26.73 24.07 2.09
CA GLY A 739 -27.50 24.02 3.33
C GLY A 739 -27.32 22.75 4.16
N LEU A 740 -26.32 21.90 3.83
CA LEU A 740 -26.06 20.63 4.50
C LEU A 740 -25.10 20.72 5.71
N GLY A 741 -24.34 21.80 5.80
CA GLY A 741 -23.33 22.00 6.83
C GLY A 741 -23.34 23.40 7.44
N GLN A 742 -22.51 23.61 8.46
CA GLN A 742 -22.33 24.93 9.08
C GLN A 742 -21.48 25.87 8.23
N ASN A 743 -20.73 25.31 7.28
CA ASN A 743 -19.94 26.07 6.31
C ASN A 743 -19.81 25.28 5.00
N HIS A 744 -19.20 25.88 3.98
CA HIS A 744 -19.12 25.30 2.63
C HIS A 744 -17.72 25.49 2.01
N TYR A 745 -16.68 25.23 2.79
CA TYR A 745 -15.29 25.24 2.32
C TYR A 745 -15.01 24.09 1.35
N ASN A 746 -14.08 24.33 0.42
CA ASN A 746 -13.31 23.27 -0.22
C ASN A 746 -12.15 22.84 0.69
N CYS A 747 -11.67 21.60 0.56
CA CYS A 747 -10.46 21.20 1.26
C CYS A 747 -9.26 22.03 0.76
N PRO A 748 -8.20 22.21 1.57
CA PRO A 748 -7.05 23.07 1.21
C PRO A 748 -6.41 22.71 -0.14
N VAL A 749 -6.35 21.40 -0.48
CA VAL A 749 -5.82 20.93 -1.76
C VAL A 749 -6.69 21.45 -2.92
N VAL A 750 -8.00 21.22 -2.89
CA VAL A 750 -8.91 21.72 -3.94
C VAL A 750 -8.88 23.25 -4.03
N ALA A 751 -8.80 23.94 -2.87
CA ALA A 751 -8.85 25.38 -2.81
C ALA A 751 -7.62 26.06 -3.41
N TYR A 752 -6.41 25.51 -3.21
CA TYR A 752 -5.14 26.22 -3.48
C TYR A 752 -4.19 25.50 -4.43
N TYR A 753 -4.56 24.33 -4.96
CA TYR A 753 -3.68 23.55 -5.82
C TYR A 753 -3.24 24.26 -7.11
N PRO A 754 -4.03 25.17 -7.72
CA PRO A 754 -3.55 25.98 -8.83
C PRO A 754 -2.27 26.77 -8.55
N GLU A 755 -2.05 27.28 -7.32
CA GLU A 755 -0.80 27.94 -6.93
C GLU A 755 0.38 26.95 -6.89
N VAL A 756 0.12 25.73 -6.39
CA VAL A 756 1.14 24.66 -6.38
C VAL A 756 1.58 24.32 -7.81
N LEU A 757 0.62 24.20 -8.73
CA LEU A 757 0.91 23.96 -10.16
C LEU A 757 1.69 25.13 -10.79
N ALA A 758 1.29 26.38 -10.52
CA ALA A 758 1.97 27.57 -11.02
C ALA A 758 3.45 27.61 -10.58
N GLY A 759 3.72 27.18 -9.33
CA GLY A 759 5.07 27.17 -8.75
C GLY A 759 5.95 26.00 -9.19
N ASN A 760 5.39 24.89 -9.68
CA ASN A 760 6.12 23.64 -9.90
C ASN A 760 6.09 23.13 -11.35
N CYS A 761 5.15 23.57 -12.21
CA CYS A 761 5.08 23.14 -13.60
C CYS A 761 5.85 24.09 -14.51
N ASP A 762 7.01 23.67 -14.99
CA ASP A 762 7.84 24.47 -15.91
C ASP A 762 7.15 24.81 -17.23
N CYS A 763 6.22 23.98 -17.70
CA CYS A 763 5.44 24.23 -18.91
C CYS A 763 4.58 25.50 -18.81
N LEU A 764 4.25 25.97 -17.61
CA LEU A 764 3.47 27.18 -17.39
C LEU A 764 4.29 28.49 -17.54
N LYS A 765 5.62 28.42 -17.59
CA LYS A 765 6.48 29.60 -17.80
C LYS A 765 6.23 30.28 -19.16
N ASN A 766 5.80 29.50 -20.16
CA ASN A 766 5.52 29.98 -21.52
C ASN A 766 4.02 29.87 -21.89
N THR A 767 3.16 29.62 -20.92
CA THR A 767 1.72 29.45 -21.12
C THR A 767 0.96 30.39 -20.20
N LYS A 768 0.02 31.14 -20.74
CA LYS A 768 -0.85 32.00 -19.90
C LYS A 768 -1.69 31.11 -19.00
N PHE A 769 -1.44 31.17 -17.69
CA PHE A 769 -2.14 30.42 -16.66
C PHE A 769 -2.92 31.36 -15.75
N ILE A 770 -4.25 31.23 -15.75
CA ILE A 770 -5.16 32.07 -14.98
C ILE A 770 -5.63 31.29 -13.77
N TYR A 771 -5.17 31.67 -12.58
CA TYR A 771 -5.44 30.98 -11.31
C TYR A 771 -5.91 31.92 -10.20
N ASP A 772 -6.63 32.96 -10.58
CA ASP A 772 -7.21 33.92 -9.64
C ASP A 772 -8.08 33.25 -8.57
N TYR A 773 -8.15 33.89 -7.40
CA TYR A 773 -9.10 33.53 -6.36
C TYR A 773 -10.50 33.98 -6.75
N VAL A 774 -11.43 33.06 -6.87
CA VAL A 774 -12.83 33.32 -7.22
C VAL A 774 -13.79 32.61 -6.25
N GLY A 775 -14.91 33.22 -5.94
CA GLY A 775 -15.92 32.70 -5.05
C GLY A 775 -17.27 32.55 -5.76
N ILE A 776 -17.61 31.33 -6.18
CA ILE A 776 -18.92 31.06 -6.85
C ILE A 776 -20.11 31.08 -5.88
N HIS A 777 -19.88 31.08 -4.57
CA HIS A 777 -20.94 31.13 -3.54
C HIS A 777 -21.66 32.46 -3.46
N ARG A 778 -21.12 33.54 -4.08
CA ARG A 778 -21.69 34.88 -4.11
C ARG A 778 -21.80 35.38 -5.56
N PRO A 779 -22.92 35.14 -6.25
CA PRO A 779 -23.05 35.45 -7.69
C PRO A 779 -22.78 36.90 -8.07
N HIS A 780 -23.17 37.84 -7.22
CA HIS A 780 -22.93 39.27 -7.47
C HIS A 780 -21.43 39.60 -7.40
N ASP A 781 -20.74 39.17 -6.36
CA ASP A 781 -19.30 39.43 -6.18
C ASP A 781 -18.48 38.68 -7.25
N PHE A 782 -18.94 37.46 -7.61
CA PHE A 782 -18.37 36.67 -8.68
C PHE A 782 -18.41 37.36 -10.02
N THR A 783 -19.55 37.98 -10.39
CA THR A 783 -19.70 38.74 -11.63
C THR A 783 -18.69 39.91 -11.69
N LYS A 784 -18.54 40.67 -10.60
CA LYS A 784 -17.58 41.76 -10.50
C LYS A 784 -16.13 41.26 -10.63
N LYS A 785 -15.79 40.19 -9.93
CA LYS A 785 -14.44 39.58 -9.99
C LYS A 785 -14.12 39.08 -11.38
N MET A 786 -15.03 38.32 -12.01
CA MET A 786 -14.83 37.80 -13.36
C MET A 786 -14.76 38.93 -14.42
N THR A 787 -15.50 40.00 -14.26
CA THR A 787 -15.33 41.20 -15.14
C THR A 787 -13.87 41.67 -15.11
N ALA A 788 -13.32 41.87 -13.92
CA ALA A 788 -11.95 42.37 -13.78
C ALA A 788 -10.89 41.36 -14.32
N VAL A 789 -11.10 40.06 -14.08
CA VAL A 789 -10.20 38.99 -14.60
C VAL A 789 -10.26 38.94 -16.12
N MET A 790 -11.45 38.94 -16.72
CA MET A 790 -11.61 38.87 -18.17
C MET A 790 -11.05 40.10 -18.88
N GLU A 791 -11.28 41.27 -18.34
CA GLU A 791 -10.74 42.55 -18.89
C GLU A 791 -9.20 42.58 -18.82
N ARG A 792 -8.62 42.11 -17.71
CA ARG A 792 -7.16 42.08 -17.56
C ARG A 792 -6.53 41.10 -18.55
N GLU A 793 -7.13 39.94 -18.74
CA GLU A 793 -6.52 38.84 -19.48
C GLU A 793 -6.81 38.89 -20.99
N PHE A 794 -7.99 39.35 -21.38
CA PHE A 794 -8.47 39.28 -22.77
C PHE A 794 -8.91 40.64 -23.36
N GLY A 795 -8.76 41.71 -22.60
CA GLY A 795 -9.21 43.02 -22.98
C GLY A 795 -10.70 43.25 -22.67
N PRO A 796 -11.21 44.44 -23.02
CA PRO A 796 -12.57 44.86 -22.63
C PRO A 796 -13.64 43.95 -23.24
N ILE A 797 -14.49 43.38 -22.38
CA ILE A 797 -15.70 42.65 -22.73
C ILE A 797 -16.90 43.38 -22.15
N PRO A 798 -17.98 43.62 -22.90
CA PRO A 798 -19.15 44.30 -22.38
C PRO A 798 -19.70 43.66 -21.10
N HIS A 799 -19.90 44.44 -20.05
CA HIS A 799 -20.35 43.97 -18.73
C HIS A 799 -21.66 43.12 -18.85
N GLY A 800 -22.55 43.50 -19.76
CA GLY A 800 -23.79 42.78 -20.01
C GLY A 800 -23.57 41.35 -20.55
N GLU A 801 -22.52 41.16 -21.38
CA GLU A 801 -22.17 39.80 -21.86
C GLU A 801 -21.61 38.93 -20.73
N ILE A 802 -20.76 39.52 -19.86
CA ILE A 802 -20.20 38.79 -18.70
C ILE A 802 -21.32 38.42 -17.73
N LYS A 803 -22.24 39.35 -17.43
CA LYS A 803 -23.40 39.08 -16.57
C LYS A 803 -24.29 37.97 -17.14
N ALA A 804 -24.60 38.01 -18.43
CA ALA A 804 -25.37 36.97 -19.09
C ALA A 804 -24.65 35.60 -19.10
N ALA A 805 -23.33 35.60 -19.27
CA ALA A 805 -22.52 34.39 -19.18
C ALA A 805 -22.51 33.80 -17.77
N VAL A 806 -22.46 34.64 -16.74
CA VAL A 806 -22.53 34.21 -15.33
C VAL A 806 -23.89 33.59 -15.02
N GLU A 807 -24.99 34.29 -15.40
CA GLU A 807 -26.36 33.76 -15.20
C GLU A 807 -26.55 32.41 -15.90
N ALA A 808 -26.07 32.28 -17.13
CA ALA A 808 -26.12 31.02 -17.87
C ALA A 808 -25.28 29.91 -17.20
N ALA A 809 -24.12 30.24 -16.63
CA ALA A 809 -23.24 29.27 -15.94
C ALA A 809 -23.89 28.71 -14.68
N TYR A 810 -24.51 29.55 -13.83
CA TYR A 810 -25.26 29.10 -12.66
C TYR A 810 -26.47 28.23 -13.06
N GLY A 811 -27.25 28.65 -14.04
CA GLY A 811 -28.39 27.89 -14.53
C GLY A 811 -27.99 26.53 -15.10
N GLU A 812 -26.84 26.46 -15.77
CA GLU A 812 -26.31 25.19 -16.29
C GLU A 812 -25.81 24.26 -15.17
N TYR A 813 -25.16 24.81 -14.14
CA TYR A 813 -24.77 24.03 -12.97
C TYR A 813 -25.98 23.43 -12.25
N GLU A 814 -27.02 24.21 -12.00
CA GLU A 814 -28.27 23.73 -11.38
C GLU A 814 -28.94 22.63 -12.23
N ARG A 815 -28.98 22.84 -13.56
CA ARG A 815 -29.52 21.85 -14.51
C ARG A 815 -28.72 20.55 -14.45
N HIS A 816 -27.41 20.63 -14.44
CA HIS A 816 -26.50 19.47 -14.39
C HIS A 816 -26.72 18.67 -13.09
N MET A 817 -26.71 19.33 -11.95
CA MET A 817 -26.94 18.69 -10.65
C MET A 817 -28.35 18.08 -10.54
N LYS A 818 -29.34 18.72 -11.14
CA LYS A 818 -30.72 18.18 -11.22
C LYS A 818 -30.74 16.88 -12.04
N GLN A 819 -30.09 16.83 -13.19
CA GLN A 819 -30.02 15.64 -14.04
C GLN A 819 -29.37 14.45 -13.30
N ILE A 820 -28.32 14.71 -12.51
CA ILE A 820 -27.69 13.67 -11.69
C ILE A 820 -28.66 13.11 -10.65
N ARG A 821 -29.39 13.99 -9.93
CA ARG A 821 -30.40 13.58 -8.93
C ARG A 821 -31.56 12.81 -9.55
N GLU A 822 -32.07 13.26 -10.67
CA GLU A 822 -33.16 12.59 -11.41
C GLU A 822 -32.73 11.20 -11.87
N LYS A 823 -31.53 11.08 -12.42
CA LYS A 823 -30.98 9.78 -12.84
C LYS A 823 -30.71 8.84 -11.66
N GLY A 824 -30.21 9.36 -10.53
CA GLY A 824 -30.08 8.60 -9.30
C GLY A 824 -31.43 8.05 -8.81
N ALA A 825 -32.46 8.88 -8.81
CA ALA A 825 -33.84 8.45 -8.45
C ALA A 825 -34.38 7.38 -9.42
N GLU A 826 -34.13 7.52 -10.73
CA GLU A 826 -34.50 6.50 -11.75
C GLU A 826 -33.82 5.17 -11.46
N ILE A 827 -32.50 5.17 -11.19
CA ILE A 827 -31.73 3.97 -10.88
C ILE A 827 -32.24 3.30 -9.59
N MET A 828 -32.51 4.08 -8.54
CA MET A 828 -33.06 3.55 -7.28
C MET A 828 -34.43 2.88 -7.50
N ALA A 829 -35.30 3.53 -8.24
CA ALA A 829 -36.64 2.97 -8.52
C ALA A 829 -36.55 1.67 -9.35
N ALA A 830 -35.69 1.64 -10.36
CA ALA A 830 -35.45 0.46 -11.17
C ALA A 830 -34.82 -0.69 -10.36
N ALA A 831 -33.84 -0.39 -9.52
CA ALA A 831 -33.17 -1.37 -8.65
C ALA A 831 -34.17 -2.03 -7.69
N ARG A 832 -35.03 -1.24 -7.04
CA ARG A 832 -36.10 -1.75 -6.15
C ARG A 832 -37.08 -2.65 -6.87
N LYS A 833 -37.46 -2.29 -8.10
CA LYS A 833 -38.34 -3.11 -8.93
C LYS A 833 -37.74 -4.47 -9.30
N GLU A 834 -36.43 -4.53 -9.49
CA GLU A 834 -35.71 -5.77 -9.81
C GLU A 834 -35.17 -6.50 -8.56
N GLY A 835 -35.42 -6.00 -7.35
CA GLY A 835 -34.93 -6.58 -6.11
C GLY A 835 -33.39 -6.48 -5.97
N ARG A 836 -32.77 -5.48 -6.60
CA ARG A 836 -31.34 -5.24 -6.51
C ARG A 836 -30.99 -4.37 -5.31
N ARG A 837 -29.95 -4.73 -4.62
CA ARG A 837 -29.37 -3.90 -3.57
C ARG A 837 -28.78 -2.62 -4.16
N ILE A 838 -28.84 -1.53 -3.42
CA ILE A 838 -28.34 -0.22 -3.85
C ILE A 838 -27.12 0.13 -3.02
N ILE A 839 -26.01 0.45 -3.67
CA ILE A 839 -24.81 0.94 -3.01
C ILE A 839 -24.60 2.42 -3.32
N VAL A 840 -24.60 3.24 -2.28
CA VAL A 840 -24.11 4.62 -2.38
C VAL A 840 -22.59 4.55 -2.35
N LEU A 841 -21.97 4.63 -3.53
CA LEU A 841 -20.50 4.76 -3.62
C LEU A 841 -20.15 6.23 -3.36
N ALA A 842 -19.91 6.51 -2.08
CA ALA A 842 -19.77 7.87 -1.58
C ALA A 842 -18.32 8.35 -1.69
N GLY A 843 -18.13 9.53 -2.23
CA GLY A 843 -16.81 10.10 -2.43
C GLY A 843 -16.85 11.61 -2.59
N ARG A 844 -16.06 12.08 -3.51
CA ARG A 844 -15.99 13.50 -3.92
C ARG A 844 -16.10 13.57 -5.44
N PRO A 845 -16.45 14.71 -6.04
CA PRO A 845 -16.67 14.80 -7.48
C PRO A 845 -15.58 14.18 -8.36
N TYR A 846 -14.33 14.34 -7.97
CA TYR A 846 -13.19 13.79 -8.72
C TYR A 846 -12.99 12.27 -8.58
N HIS A 847 -13.75 11.60 -7.70
CA HIS A 847 -13.77 10.13 -7.67
C HIS A 847 -14.52 9.52 -8.86
N VAL A 848 -15.19 10.34 -9.68
CA VAL A 848 -15.77 9.93 -10.96
C VAL A 848 -14.69 9.64 -12.01
N ASP A 849 -13.51 10.23 -11.86
CA ASP A 849 -12.37 9.99 -12.74
C ASP A 849 -11.99 8.51 -12.78
N PRO A 850 -11.88 7.88 -13.98
CA PRO A 850 -11.61 6.45 -14.09
C PRO A 850 -10.25 6.02 -13.54
N GLU A 851 -9.23 6.89 -13.56
CA GLU A 851 -7.92 6.58 -12.98
C GLU A 851 -7.93 6.72 -11.45
N VAL A 852 -8.76 7.58 -10.88
CA VAL A 852 -8.97 7.71 -9.44
C VAL A 852 -9.85 6.58 -8.91
N ASN A 853 -10.92 6.27 -9.61
CA ASN A 853 -11.91 5.25 -9.23
C ASN A 853 -11.39 3.81 -9.42
N HIS A 854 -10.45 3.60 -10.36
CA HIS A 854 -9.91 2.28 -10.73
C HIS A 854 -10.96 1.26 -11.22
N GLY A 855 -12.20 1.65 -11.51
CA GLY A 855 -13.29 0.76 -11.91
C GLY A 855 -14.06 0.12 -10.75
N ILE A 856 -13.97 0.70 -9.55
CA ILE A 856 -14.70 0.22 -8.35
C ILE A 856 -16.21 0.29 -8.58
N ASP A 857 -16.70 1.32 -9.24
CA ASP A 857 -18.09 1.49 -9.62
C ASP A 857 -18.60 0.30 -10.47
N THR A 858 -17.84 -0.09 -11.49
CA THR A 858 -18.14 -1.25 -12.33
C THR A 858 -18.05 -2.56 -11.54
N LEU A 859 -17.06 -2.69 -10.66
CA LEU A 859 -16.90 -3.89 -9.83
C LEU A 859 -18.11 -4.12 -8.91
N ILE A 860 -18.69 -3.06 -8.33
CA ILE A 860 -19.90 -3.16 -7.51
C ILE A 860 -21.10 -3.61 -8.35
N THR A 861 -21.27 -3.09 -9.57
CA THR A 861 -22.37 -3.54 -10.45
C THR A 861 -22.24 -5.00 -10.88
N GLN A 862 -21.04 -5.53 -10.99
CA GLN A 862 -20.76 -6.95 -11.25
C GLN A 862 -21.19 -7.87 -10.11
N PHE A 863 -21.20 -7.39 -8.87
CA PHE A 863 -21.81 -8.10 -7.73
C PHE A 863 -23.34 -8.03 -7.69
N GLY A 864 -23.97 -7.50 -8.74
CA GLY A 864 -25.44 -7.47 -8.87
C GLY A 864 -26.10 -6.26 -8.22
N ALA A 865 -25.35 -5.33 -7.64
CA ALA A 865 -25.90 -4.11 -7.04
C ALA A 865 -26.07 -2.97 -8.04
N ALA A 866 -26.91 -1.99 -7.72
CA ALA A 866 -26.95 -0.70 -8.41
C ALA A 866 -26.06 0.31 -7.68
N VAL A 867 -25.35 1.17 -8.44
CA VAL A 867 -24.43 2.18 -7.90
C VAL A 867 -24.99 3.57 -8.12
N ILE A 868 -25.13 4.30 -7.04
CA ILE A 868 -25.47 5.73 -7.02
C ILE A 868 -24.40 6.54 -6.26
N THR A 869 -24.49 7.87 -6.29
CA THR A 869 -23.52 8.77 -5.68
C THR A 869 -24.13 9.57 -4.53
N GLU A 870 -23.28 10.07 -3.63
CA GLU A 870 -23.70 10.87 -2.47
C GLU A 870 -24.48 12.13 -2.87
N ASP A 871 -24.12 12.78 -3.97
CA ASP A 871 -24.77 13.99 -4.49
C ASP A 871 -26.17 13.73 -5.10
N SER A 872 -26.50 12.47 -5.36
CA SER A 872 -27.84 12.07 -5.83
C SER A 872 -28.85 11.92 -4.70
N VAL A 873 -28.41 11.75 -3.44
CA VAL A 873 -29.27 11.46 -2.28
C VAL A 873 -29.09 12.43 -1.10
N SER A 874 -28.02 13.20 -1.06
CA SER A 874 -27.70 14.08 0.07
C SER A 874 -28.79 15.11 0.38
N GLN A 875 -29.55 15.55 -0.63
CA GLN A 875 -30.67 16.50 -0.48
C GLN A 875 -31.99 15.84 0.01
N LEU A 876 -32.00 14.50 0.18
CA LEU A 876 -33.15 13.76 0.69
C LEU A 876 -33.16 13.62 2.21
N THR A 877 -32.17 14.21 2.88
CA THR A 877 -32.00 14.20 4.34
C THR A 877 -32.08 15.63 4.87
N ASP A 878 -32.88 15.83 5.92
CA ASP A 878 -32.90 17.11 6.62
C ASP A 878 -31.53 17.35 7.32
N PRO A 879 -31.11 18.61 7.47
CA PRO A 879 -29.90 18.96 8.22
C PRO A 879 -29.95 18.39 9.65
N PHE A 880 -28.85 17.78 10.07
CA PHE A 880 -28.70 17.18 11.39
C PHE A 880 -27.37 17.57 12.03
N LYS A 881 -27.25 17.34 13.35
CA LYS A 881 -26.06 17.68 14.10
C LYS A 881 -25.03 16.56 13.96
N THR A 882 -23.78 16.94 13.63
CA THR A 882 -22.62 16.05 13.62
C THR A 882 -21.80 16.26 14.90
N THR A 883 -20.97 15.28 15.28
CA THR A 883 -20.05 15.37 16.44
C THR A 883 -18.88 16.29 16.12
N VAL A 884 -18.46 16.33 14.85
CA VAL A 884 -17.42 17.22 14.34
C VAL A 884 -18.03 18.45 13.65
N LEU A 885 -17.26 19.53 13.51
CA LEU A 885 -17.69 20.71 12.78
C LEU A 885 -17.86 20.38 11.29
N ASN A 886 -19.10 20.41 10.80
CA ASN A 886 -19.44 20.11 9.42
C ASN A 886 -19.22 21.35 8.53
N GLN A 887 -18.02 21.50 8.00
CA GLN A 887 -17.58 22.73 7.33
C GLN A 887 -17.14 22.58 5.87
N TRP A 888 -17.07 21.35 5.34
CA TRP A 888 -16.64 21.10 3.96
C TRP A 888 -17.81 20.59 3.10
N THR A 889 -18.06 21.23 1.98
CA THR A 889 -19.21 20.93 1.11
C THR A 889 -19.30 19.45 0.75
N TYR A 890 -18.24 18.88 0.23
CA TYR A 890 -18.27 17.49 -0.24
C TYR A 890 -18.40 16.47 0.90
N HIS A 891 -17.91 16.79 2.09
CA HIS A 891 -18.03 15.91 3.25
C HIS A 891 -19.38 16.04 3.92
N ALA A 892 -20.03 17.21 3.88
CA ALA A 892 -21.40 17.39 4.30
C ALA A 892 -22.37 16.47 3.50
N ARG A 893 -22.11 16.30 2.20
CA ARG A 893 -22.86 15.35 1.35
C ARG A 893 -22.68 13.90 1.81
N LEU A 894 -21.44 13.50 2.21
CA LEU A 894 -21.15 12.15 2.70
C LEU A 894 -21.96 11.85 3.95
N TYR A 895 -22.00 12.77 4.92
CA TYR A 895 -22.75 12.61 6.15
C TYR A 895 -24.26 12.53 5.89
N ALA A 896 -24.79 13.39 5.02
CA ALA A 896 -26.19 13.37 4.62
C ALA A 896 -26.55 12.06 3.91
N ALA A 897 -25.71 11.58 3.01
CA ALA A 897 -25.91 10.30 2.33
C ALA A 897 -25.87 9.11 3.31
N ALA A 898 -24.93 9.11 4.28
CA ALA A 898 -24.87 8.09 5.32
C ALA A 898 -26.15 8.08 6.17
N LYS A 899 -26.62 9.25 6.58
CA LYS A 899 -27.87 9.38 7.34
C LYS A 899 -29.08 8.92 6.53
N TYR A 900 -29.12 9.21 5.24
CA TYR A 900 -30.17 8.72 4.34
C TYR A 900 -30.17 7.19 4.25
N CYS A 901 -28.99 6.57 4.08
CA CYS A 901 -28.83 5.12 4.03
C CYS A 901 -29.41 4.42 5.27
N CYS A 902 -29.25 5.02 6.47
CA CYS A 902 -29.79 4.49 7.72
C CYS A 902 -31.35 4.34 7.68
N SER A 903 -32.03 5.15 6.87
CA SER A 903 -33.49 5.09 6.72
C SER A 903 -33.96 4.11 5.64
N GLN A 904 -33.03 3.49 4.89
CA GLN A 904 -33.34 2.64 3.73
C GLN A 904 -32.81 1.21 3.96
N PRO A 905 -33.67 0.20 4.06
CA PRO A 905 -33.23 -1.19 4.33
C PRO A 905 -32.44 -1.80 3.17
N ASP A 906 -32.75 -1.42 1.93
CA ASP A 906 -32.18 -1.93 0.68
C ASP A 906 -30.91 -1.19 0.20
N MET A 907 -30.41 -0.25 1.03
CA MET A 907 -29.32 0.65 0.65
C MET A 907 -28.19 0.61 1.66
N ASP A 908 -26.96 0.54 1.17
CA ASP A 908 -25.73 0.59 1.98
C ASP A 908 -24.74 1.58 1.40
N LEU A 909 -23.79 2.03 2.24
CA LEU A 909 -22.80 3.03 1.86
C LEU A 909 -21.40 2.42 1.84
N VAL A 910 -20.69 2.66 0.74
CA VAL A 910 -19.26 2.36 0.57
C VAL A 910 -18.53 3.68 0.36
N GLN A 911 -17.62 4.03 1.27
CA GLN A 911 -16.89 5.29 1.20
C GLN A 911 -15.54 5.14 0.50
N LEU A 912 -15.30 5.96 -0.53
CA LEU A 912 -13.99 6.13 -1.15
C LEU A 912 -13.17 7.16 -0.37
N VAL A 913 -11.98 6.78 0.04
CA VAL A 913 -11.04 7.66 0.79
C VAL A 913 -9.69 7.70 0.10
N SER A 914 -9.10 8.88 0.02
CA SER A 914 -7.76 9.03 -0.56
C SER A 914 -6.68 8.80 0.50
N PHE A 915 -5.66 8.03 0.17
CA PHE A 915 -4.51 7.86 1.05
C PHE A 915 -3.82 9.22 1.34
N GLY A 916 -3.44 9.45 2.59
CA GLY A 916 -2.80 10.69 3.02
C GLY A 916 -3.74 11.91 3.12
N CYS A 917 -5.05 11.74 2.89
CA CYS A 917 -6.02 12.83 3.04
C CYS A 917 -6.33 13.09 4.53
N GLY A 918 -5.83 14.22 5.07
CA GLY A 918 -6.09 14.59 6.47
C GLY A 918 -7.57 14.87 6.76
N VAL A 919 -8.35 15.29 5.78
CA VAL A 919 -9.79 15.52 5.95
C VAL A 919 -10.54 14.19 6.05
N ASP A 920 -10.15 13.18 5.26
CA ASP A 920 -10.75 11.84 5.37
C ASP A 920 -10.49 11.19 6.72
N ALA A 921 -9.37 11.49 7.38
CA ALA A 921 -9.08 11.00 8.73
C ALA A 921 -10.14 11.40 9.77
N ILE A 922 -10.83 12.53 9.56
CA ILE A 922 -11.93 13.00 10.41
C ILE A 922 -13.27 12.47 9.89
N THR A 923 -13.48 12.58 8.58
CA THR A 923 -14.80 12.29 7.98
C THR A 923 -15.15 10.80 7.98
N THR A 924 -14.15 9.91 7.95
CA THR A 924 -14.38 8.47 8.06
C THR A 924 -14.95 8.07 9.40
N ASP A 925 -14.47 8.66 10.48
CA ASP A 925 -14.94 8.34 11.84
C ASP A 925 -16.38 8.84 12.04
N GLU A 926 -16.70 10.06 11.60
CA GLU A 926 -18.08 10.59 11.66
C GLU A 926 -19.04 9.77 10.79
N THR A 927 -18.65 9.41 9.57
CA THR A 927 -19.49 8.58 8.68
C THR A 927 -19.77 7.20 9.30
N ARG A 928 -18.73 6.58 9.89
CA ARG A 928 -18.85 5.30 10.59
C ARG A 928 -19.84 5.38 11.75
N GLU A 929 -19.73 6.42 12.56
CA GLU A 929 -20.61 6.61 13.73
C GLU A 929 -22.08 6.77 13.29
N ILE A 930 -22.35 7.60 12.28
CA ILE A 930 -23.70 7.79 11.71
C ILE A 930 -24.29 6.43 11.26
N LEU A 931 -23.50 5.63 10.52
CA LEU A 931 -23.95 4.33 10.02
C LEU A 931 -24.17 3.33 11.16
N ARG A 932 -23.26 3.29 12.13
CA ARG A 932 -23.34 2.41 13.31
C ARG A 932 -24.60 2.70 14.14
N GLU A 933 -24.89 3.97 14.43
CA GLU A 933 -26.12 4.38 15.10
C GLU A 933 -27.38 3.97 14.32
N GLY A 934 -27.29 3.92 13.00
CA GLY A 934 -28.35 3.46 12.12
C GLY A 934 -28.41 1.96 11.89
N GLY A 935 -27.56 1.15 12.58
CA GLY A 935 -27.50 -0.31 12.40
C GLY A 935 -26.96 -0.79 11.04
N LYS A 936 -26.19 0.06 10.33
CA LYS A 936 -25.62 -0.23 9.02
C LYS A 936 -24.11 -0.55 9.12
N LEU A 937 -23.66 -1.43 8.23
CA LEU A 937 -22.22 -1.72 8.10
C LEU A 937 -21.48 -0.55 7.45
N TYR A 938 -20.29 -0.23 7.97
CA TYR A 938 -19.40 0.75 7.37
C TYR A 938 -18.31 0.07 6.54
N THR A 939 -18.24 0.39 5.25
CA THR A 939 -17.20 -0.10 4.36
C THR A 939 -16.40 1.05 3.77
N GLN A 940 -15.10 1.06 4.04
CA GLN A 940 -14.15 2.04 3.55
C GLN A 940 -13.23 1.41 2.49
N LEU A 941 -13.13 2.05 1.32
CA LEU A 941 -12.20 1.66 0.26
C LEU A 941 -11.14 2.75 0.09
N LYS A 942 -9.89 2.39 0.32
CA LYS A 942 -8.76 3.29 0.11
C LYS A 942 -8.38 3.29 -1.36
N ILE A 943 -8.39 4.49 -1.96
CA ILE A 943 -7.94 4.74 -3.33
C ILE A 943 -6.60 5.46 -3.32
N ASP A 944 -5.75 5.06 -4.26
CA ASP A 944 -4.41 5.57 -4.41
C ASP A 944 -3.89 5.40 -5.84
N GLU A 945 -2.60 5.54 -6.06
CA GLU A 945 -1.92 5.24 -7.33
C GLU A 945 -1.96 3.75 -7.74
N ILE A 946 -2.48 2.91 -6.86
CA ILE A 946 -2.56 1.44 -7.02
C ILE A 946 -3.64 1.11 -8.05
N THR A 947 -3.31 0.20 -8.94
CA THR A 947 -4.22 -0.30 -9.98
C THR A 947 -4.78 -1.70 -9.70
N ASN A 948 -4.32 -2.37 -8.62
CA ASN A 948 -4.76 -3.71 -8.28
C ASN A 948 -5.99 -3.67 -7.36
N LEU A 949 -7.11 -4.19 -7.86
CA LEU A 949 -8.39 -4.21 -7.14
C LEU A 949 -8.59 -5.44 -6.25
N GLY A 950 -7.56 -6.26 -6.02
CA GLY A 950 -7.69 -7.49 -5.22
C GLY A 950 -8.26 -7.24 -3.81
N ALA A 951 -7.65 -6.30 -3.08
CA ALA A 951 -8.09 -5.90 -1.74
C ALA A 951 -9.50 -5.28 -1.75
N VAL A 952 -9.80 -4.46 -2.76
CA VAL A 952 -11.14 -3.86 -2.94
C VAL A 952 -12.18 -4.94 -3.17
N ARG A 953 -11.89 -5.93 -4.03
CA ARG A 953 -12.78 -7.06 -4.32
C ARG A 953 -13.09 -7.87 -3.05
N ILE A 954 -12.08 -8.15 -2.23
CA ILE A 954 -12.25 -8.86 -0.96
C ILE A 954 -13.16 -8.07 -0.01
N ARG A 955 -12.93 -6.77 0.15
CA ARG A 955 -13.76 -5.92 1.03
C ARG A 955 -15.21 -5.88 0.57
N LEU A 956 -15.45 -5.72 -0.73
CA LEU A 956 -16.81 -5.72 -1.28
C LEU A 956 -17.48 -7.09 -1.12
N ARG A 957 -16.78 -8.19 -1.40
CA ARG A 957 -17.31 -9.54 -1.17
C ARG A 957 -17.62 -9.78 0.31
N SER A 958 -16.77 -9.31 1.22
CA SER A 958 -17.02 -9.38 2.67
C SER A 958 -18.25 -8.59 3.08
N LEU A 959 -18.44 -7.38 2.51
CA LEU A 959 -19.66 -6.59 2.74
C LEU A 959 -20.91 -7.35 2.28
N PHE A 960 -20.93 -7.82 1.02
CA PHE A 960 -22.09 -8.52 0.48
C PHE A 960 -22.41 -9.80 1.26
N ALA A 961 -21.39 -10.58 1.65
CA ALA A 961 -21.58 -11.77 2.48
C ALA A 961 -22.16 -11.43 3.88
N ALA A 962 -21.67 -10.36 4.52
CA ALA A 962 -22.20 -9.94 5.81
C ALA A 962 -23.66 -9.42 5.71
N LEU A 963 -24.00 -8.76 4.61
CA LEU A 963 -25.37 -8.30 4.34
C LEU A 963 -26.33 -9.48 4.09
N GLU A 964 -25.90 -10.51 3.35
CA GLU A 964 -26.66 -11.76 3.15
C GLU A 964 -26.90 -12.48 4.49
N GLU A 965 -25.89 -12.55 5.37
CA GLU A 965 -26.03 -13.19 6.67
C GLU A 965 -26.98 -12.42 7.60
N GLN A 966 -27.00 -11.08 7.53
CA GLN A 966 -27.97 -10.26 8.27
C GLN A 966 -29.43 -10.44 7.78
N GLU A 967 -29.65 -10.77 6.50
CA GLU A 967 -30.96 -11.06 5.95
C GLU A 967 -31.47 -12.48 6.32
N GLU A 968 -30.55 -13.43 6.55
CA GLU A 968 -30.89 -14.81 6.96
C GLU A 968 -31.20 -14.92 8.47
N THR A 969 -30.73 -13.95 9.30
CA THR A 969 -30.97 -13.88 10.76
C THR A 969 -32.16 -13.01 11.09
#